data_e3fe77101750f935364db2a364d3ee88
#
_entry.id   e3fe77101750f935364db2a364d3ee88
#
_cell.length_a   1.000
_cell.length_b   1.000
_cell.length_c   1.000
_cell.angle_alpha   90.00
_cell.angle_beta   90.00
_cell.angle_gamma   90.00
#
_symmetry.space_group_name_H-M   'P 1'
#
loop_
_entity.id
_entity.type
_entity.pdbx_description
1 polymer ?
#
loop_
_entity_poly.entity_id
_entity_poly.type
_entity_poly.pdbx_seq_one_letter_code
_entity_poly.pdbx_strand_id
1 'polypeptide(L)'
;MVSWPLLLLLARAAARPTEASNDMKARFTAHLTRLRQRHDMKAAEAQFERQFHKKKSALLSPTANASRSANVELSVVILTYKNPQKLNKLIGTVVKQKTNLGFEVIVADNGCLIETRKVMQAWTSFERPSIRRIELCDNPGYSRGNNRAAEAAAPTATRLLFLNDDMILMHDQFLEAMVRTAATRVDAVGVGCKLIYRNARGQTAVQEAGSIVWEDGSCHGFGRDQTRLDDPTVSFVRRIDFVSGACLLIDRGAFQTMGGFAADEYEAYYEDSDLQMRLKYKFGKYIYYQPLAVALHDEHGSFGGDTSVQLMRQGQQTFSKIWKQELTLNHLPYGNTPYLKLRAATRMHATKILYVDQLLPRHKTGSGFARAGDNVQLMARAFDGDAIVTAIGNEEVLANVEPDLWTTLRQNQVELQTHSCGAFAGRNCIRTAASTGRGGITCKSVQRHLHHRPGYYAFIVVSRPHVMERCAKYVSQYCNRFECQIVYDAEALYHVRDILYEAFAEDNKGWFSPQEKRRNRDLDATRAREFGAMQYAHAVTTVSSDEQRRIQAAGVKAPVFLIGHVKDPSTDHQLSFSERSGVLFVGAFHNNMYYNGDAIRWFLERCYSNVAAPLTIAGFLVPRELKEYVESRTDSHRITILDKVDDLSELYATHRVFIAPHQYACGIQYKVSESLSFGLPTVMSKVTYNAFGFNDGDATVCSAADPAGLVACVNRVHDDQGAWESMRANSRKFIETTHSKVAVTRKWREVFQTLQSTRQREMEEKAPAAACYATRYPDVKAALCSSTPGDPEIVLSCDVVLFGHFIRYGRREGRIWGCES
;
A
#
# COMPACT_ATOMS: atom_id res chain seq x y z
N MET A 1 10.16 -12.74 -41.12
CA MET A 1 10.18 -13.46 -42.42
C MET A 1 11.62 -13.51 -42.90
N VAL A 2 12.26 -14.65 -42.76
CA VAL A 2 13.61 -14.89 -43.30
C VAL A 2 13.40 -15.39 -44.72
N SER A 3 14.00 -14.69 -45.69
CA SER A 3 13.78 -14.99 -47.12
C SER A 3 14.33 -16.37 -47.49
N TRP A 4 13.58 -17.12 -48.26
CA TRP A 4 13.88 -18.46 -48.77
C TRP A 4 15.31 -18.66 -49.35
N PRO A 5 15.98 -17.66 -49.91
CA PRO A 5 17.37 -17.83 -50.35
C PRO A 5 18.39 -18.12 -49.25
N LEU A 6 18.15 -17.69 -48.01
CA LEU A 6 19.06 -17.89 -46.89
C LEU A 6 19.02 -19.30 -46.32
N LEU A 7 17.85 -19.96 -46.38
CA LEU A 7 17.65 -21.36 -45.99
C LEU A 7 18.29 -22.36 -46.96
N LEU A 8 18.34 -22.03 -48.24
CA LEU A 8 19.03 -22.86 -49.30
C LEU A 8 20.56 -22.79 -49.18
N LEU A 9 21.12 -21.64 -48.73
CA LEU A 9 22.54 -21.52 -48.47
C LEU A 9 23.00 -22.29 -47.22
N LEU A 10 22.13 -22.39 -46.21
CA LEU A 10 22.40 -23.17 -45.02
C LEU A 10 22.32 -24.70 -45.26
N ALA A 11 21.44 -25.13 -46.12
CA ALA A 11 21.34 -26.57 -46.53
C ALA A 11 22.59 -27.05 -47.35
N ARG A 12 23.22 -26.14 -48.08
CA ARG A 12 24.47 -26.45 -48.84
C ARG A 12 25.74 -26.43 -47.99
N ALA A 13 25.77 -25.69 -46.89
CA ALA A 13 26.92 -25.62 -45.97
C ALA A 13 27.03 -26.82 -45.01
N ALA A 14 26.00 -27.65 -44.92
CA ALA A 14 25.96 -28.80 -44.00
C ALA A 14 26.69 -30.05 -44.57
N ALA A 15 27.18 -30.01 -45.78
CA ALA A 15 27.61 -31.22 -46.51
C ALA A 15 29.15 -31.50 -46.48
N ARG A 16 30.01 -30.65 -45.94
CA ARG A 16 31.45 -30.96 -45.68
C ARG A 16 32.03 -30.05 -44.56
N PRO A 17 32.73 -30.62 -43.57
CA PRO A 17 33.40 -29.80 -42.53
C PRO A 17 34.78 -29.34 -43.02
N THR A 18 34.89 -28.05 -43.34
CA THR A 18 36.18 -27.33 -43.50
C THR A 18 36.27 -26.28 -42.39
N GLU A 19 37.48 -25.93 -41.95
CA GLU A 19 37.71 -24.87 -40.92
C GLU A 19 36.97 -23.56 -41.20
N ALA A 20 36.90 -23.17 -42.48
CA ALA A 20 36.11 -22.01 -42.93
C ALA A 20 34.58 -22.12 -42.61
N SER A 21 34.04 -23.34 -42.54
CA SER A 21 32.64 -23.60 -42.19
C SER A 21 32.35 -23.40 -40.69
N ASN A 22 33.34 -23.69 -39.85
CA ASN A 22 33.21 -23.50 -38.39
C ASN A 22 33.32 -22.01 -38.00
N ASP A 23 34.23 -21.26 -38.65
CA ASP A 23 34.30 -19.79 -38.40
C ASP A 23 33.05 -19.07 -38.89
N MET A 24 32.48 -19.45 -40.02
CA MET A 24 31.24 -18.88 -40.52
C MET A 24 30.03 -19.26 -39.64
N LYS A 25 29.96 -20.51 -39.11
CA LYS A 25 28.95 -20.92 -38.12
C LYS A 25 29.10 -20.13 -36.81
N ALA A 26 30.31 -19.93 -36.31
CA ALA A 26 30.57 -19.13 -35.12
C ALA A 26 30.15 -17.66 -35.30
N ARG A 27 30.52 -17.04 -36.45
CA ARG A 27 30.11 -15.65 -36.79
C ARG A 27 28.58 -15.52 -36.95
N PHE A 28 27.93 -16.51 -37.59
CA PHE A 28 26.49 -16.52 -37.76
C PHE A 28 25.76 -16.72 -36.42
N THR A 29 26.23 -17.62 -35.56
CA THR A 29 25.71 -17.84 -34.21
C THR A 29 25.87 -16.56 -33.35
N ALA A 30 27.02 -15.91 -33.41
CA ALA A 30 27.27 -14.62 -32.76
C ALA A 30 26.40 -13.49 -33.33
N HIS A 31 26.11 -13.50 -34.62
CA HIS A 31 25.20 -12.55 -35.25
C HIS A 31 23.72 -12.80 -34.85
N LEU A 32 23.28 -14.07 -34.85
CA LEU A 32 21.95 -14.44 -34.36
C LEU A 32 21.77 -14.15 -32.87
N THR A 33 22.79 -14.39 -32.07
CA THR A 33 22.80 -14.02 -30.63
C THR A 33 22.63 -12.53 -30.45
N ARG A 34 23.39 -11.71 -31.23
CA ARG A 34 23.24 -10.24 -31.22
C ARG A 34 21.88 -9.74 -31.71
N LEU A 35 21.29 -10.39 -32.73
CA LEU A 35 19.95 -10.09 -33.21
C LEU A 35 18.88 -10.49 -32.21
N ARG A 36 19.00 -11.65 -31.56
CA ARG A 36 18.15 -12.07 -30.46
C ARG A 36 18.22 -11.10 -29.29
N GLN A 37 19.43 -10.74 -28.87
CA GLN A 37 19.63 -9.75 -27.79
C GLN A 37 18.96 -8.39 -28.10
N ARG A 38 19.07 -7.89 -29.35
CA ARG A 38 18.38 -6.65 -29.79
C ARG A 38 16.88 -6.79 -29.89
N HIS A 39 16.38 -7.94 -30.34
CA HIS A 39 14.94 -8.21 -30.43
C HIS A 39 14.33 -8.43 -29.06
N ASP A 40 15.07 -9.10 -28.16
CA ASP A 40 14.64 -9.36 -26.79
C ASP A 40 14.68 -8.11 -25.91
N MET A 41 15.62 -7.19 -26.12
CA MET A 41 15.61 -5.87 -25.46
C MET A 41 14.36 -5.07 -25.86
N LYS A 42 14.04 -5.01 -27.17
CA LYS A 42 12.81 -4.36 -27.63
C LYS A 42 11.55 -5.05 -27.13
N ALA A 43 11.57 -6.38 -27.01
CA ALA A 43 10.46 -7.14 -26.45
C ALA A 43 10.32 -6.94 -24.94
N ALA A 44 11.43 -6.78 -24.20
CA ALA A 44 11.39 -6.45 -22.77
C ALA A 44 10.93 -5.02 -22.53
N GLU A 45 11.42 -4.06 -23.33
CA GLU A 45 10.90 -2.68 -23.33
C GLU A 45 9.41 -2.66 -23.65
N ALA A 46 8.97 -3.35 -24.70
CA ALA A 46 7.55 -3.44 -25.06
C ALA A 46 6.69 -4.21 -24.05
N GLN A 47 7.24 -5.20 -23.35
CA GLN A 47 6.55 -5.89 -22.26
C GLN A 47 6.45 -5.02 -21.02
N PHE A 48 7.53 -4.31 -20.69
CA PHE A 48 7.56 -3.32 -19.63
C PHE A 48 6.59 -2.18 -19.94
N GLU A 49 6.66 -1.62 -21.17
CA GLU A 49 5.72 -0.61 -21.64
C GLU A 49 4.26 -1.08 -21.57
N ARG A 50 3.94 -2.29 -21.98
CA ARG A 50 2.57 -2.84 -21.85
C ARG A 50 2.12 -3.02 -20.41
N GLN A 51 3.02 -3.39 -19.51
CA GLN A 51 2.69 -3.60 -18.10
C GLN A 51 2.68 -2.32 -17.27
N PHE A 52 3.49 -1.34 -17.63
CA PHE A 52 3.73 -0.12 -16.84
C PHE A 52 3.27 1.18 -17.52
N HIS A 53 3.33 1.32 -18.85
CA HIS A 53 2.98 2.56 -19.55
C HIS A 53 1.47 2.83 -19.73
N LYS A 54 0.60 1.86 -19.58
CA LYS A 54 -0.84 2.14 -19.41
C LYS A 54 -1.17 2.87 -18.10
N LYS A 55 -0.17 3.13 -17.27
CA LYS A 55 -0.30 3.67 -15.93
C LYS A 55 0.58 4.92 -15.74
N LYS A 56 0.38 5.97 -16.56
CA LYS A 56 0.88 7.30 -16.21
C LYS A 56 0.16 7.75 -14.94
N SER A 57 0.82 7.61 -13.82
CA SER A 57 0.31 8.04 -12.52
C SER A 57 0.43 9.55 -12.40
N ALA A 58 -0.66 10.24 -12.20
CA ALA A 58 -0.69 11.67 -11.87
C ALA A 58 0.12 12.02 -10.61
N LEU A 59 0.37 11.02 -9.75
CA LEU A 59 1.13 11.17 -8.51
C LEU A 59 2.64 11.40 -8.71
N LEU A 60 3.18 11.10 -9.88
CA LEU A 60 4.60 11.33 -10.21
C LEU A 60 4.78 12.39 -11.30
N SER A 61 3.70 13.03 -11.76
CA SER A 61 3.82 14.13 -12.74
C SER A 61 4.49 15.31 -12.04
N PRO A 62 5.64 15.81 -12.55
CA PRO A 62 6.12 17.12 -12.17
C PRO A 62 5.05 18.14 -12.58
N THR A 63 4.81 19.15 -11.76
CA THR A 63 4.00 20.29 -12.18
C THR A 63 4.57 20.82 -13.48
N ALA A 64 3.75 20.91 -14.50
CA ALA A 64 4.15 21.07 -15.91
C ALA A 64 4.98 22.32 -16.23
N ASN A 65 5.33 23.18 -15.27
CA ASN A 65 6.04 24.46 -15.46
C ASN A 65 7.11 24.78 -14.42
N ALA A 66 7.56 23.81 -13.61
CA ALA A 66 8.66 24.12 -12.67
C ALA A 66 9.99 24.08 -13.42
N SER A 67 10.69 25.20 -13.48
CA SER A 67 12.10 25.25 -13.88
C SER A 67 12.91 24.37 -12.91
N ARG A 68 13.80 23.50 -13.43
CA ARG A 68 14.74 22.73 -12.59
C ARG A 68 15.46 23.67 -11.64
N SER A 69 15.59 23.27 -10.36
CA SER A 69 16.34 24.03 -9.38
C SER A 69 17.75 24.34 -9.88
N ALA A 70 18.19 25.57 -9.68
CA ALA A 70 19.56 25.99 -10.03
C ALA A 70 20.60 25.33 -9.10
N ASN A 71 20.19 24.89 -7.90
CA ASN A 71 21.04 24.24 -6.93
C ASN A 71 21.06 22.73 -7.15
N VAL A 72 22.26 22.14 -7.13
CA VAL A 72 22.42 20.68 -7.17
C VAL A 72 22.05 20.08 -5.83
N GLU A 73 21.02 19.27 -5.80
CA GLU A 73 20.52 18.56 -4.60
C GLU A 73 20.96 17.08 -4.61
N LEU A 74 21.24 16.52 -5.80
CA LEU A 74 21.60 15.14 -6.02
C LEU A 74 22.85 15.02 -6.89
N SER A 75 23.86 14.29 -6.44
CA SER A 75 24.99 13.89 -7.30
C SER A 75 24.84 12.42 -7.70
N VAL A 76 24.67 12.16 -8.98
CA VAL A 76 24.64 10.82 -9.55
C VAL A 76 26.08 10.40 -9.83
N VAL A 77 26.57 9.40 -9.12
CA VAL A 77 27.95 8.87 -9.21
C VAL A 77 27.92 7.58 -10.04
N ILE A 78 28.64 7.58 -11.14
CA ILE A 78 28.79 6.42 -12.03
C ILE A 78 30.24 6.00 -12.05
N LEU A 79 30.53 4.82 -11.51
CA LEU A 79 31.85 4.22 -11.64
C LEU A 79 31.91 3.39 -12.92
N THR A 80 32.95 3.60 -13.76
CA THR A 80 33.11 2.84 -15.00
C THR A 80 34.52 2.27 -15.11
N TYR A 81 34.61 1.01 -15.59
CA TYR A 81 35.84 0.34 -15.88
C TYR A 81 35.79 -0.37 -17.23
N LYS A 82 36.37 0.22 -18.25
CA LYS A 82 36.50 -0.36 -19.61
C LYS A 82 35.16 -0.68 -20.31
N ASN A 83 34.05 0.00 -19.97
CA ASN A 83 32.74 -0.22 -20.53
C ASN A 83 32.11 1.03 -21.19
N PRO A 84 32.78 1.68 -22.18
CA PRO A 84 32.31 2.94 -22.74
C PRO A 84 30.93 2.85 -23.40
N GLN A 85 30.56 1.70 -23.96
CA GLN A 85 29.29 1.49 -24.62
C GLN A 85 28.12 1.38 -23.61
N LYS A 86 28.33 0.70 -22.48
CA LYS A 86 27.35 0.59 -21.41
C LYS A 86 27.18 1.95 -20.72
N LEU A 87 28.28 2.61 -20.39
CA LEU A 87 28.30 3.97 -19.84
C LEU A 87 27.47 4.94 -20.71
N ASN A 88 27.71 4.95 -22.03
CA ASN A 88 26.96 5.82 -22.95
C ASN A 88 25.45 5.58 -22.90
N LYS A 89 25.02 4.32 -22.80
CA LYS A 89 23.59 3.98 -22.66
C LYS A 89 23.03 4.47 -21.35
N LEU A 90 23.73 4.23 -20.24
CA LEU A 90 23.29 4.67 -18.91
C LEU A 90 23.13 6.18 -18.87
N ILE A 91 24.14 6.96 -19.25
CA ILE A 91 24.06 8.42 -19.28
C ILE A 91 22.85 8.88 -20.11
N GLY A 92 22.63 8.25 -21.27
CA GLY A 92 21.48 8.54 -22.13
C GLY A 92 20.11 8.31 -21.47
N THR A 93 20.00 7.42 -20.47
CA THR A 93 18.77 7.24 -19.67
C THR A 93 18.70 8.20 -18.47
N VAL A 94 19.84 8.58 -17.89
CA VAL A 94 19.92 9.53 -16.78
C VAL A 94 19.53 10.94 -17.21
N VAL A 95 20.02 11.41 -18.35
CA VAL A 95 19.71 12.77 -18.85
C VAL A 95 18.23 12.94 -19.25
N LYS A 96 17.54 11.85 -19.57
CA LYS A 96 16.11 11.85 -19.91
C LYS A 96 15.17 11.89 -18.70
N GLN A 97 15.72 11.91 -17.49
CA GLN A 97 14.88 11.90 -16.29
C GLN A 97 14.07 13.19 -16.16
N LYS A 98 12.77 13.01 -15.90
CA LYS A 98 11.82 14.10 -15.63
C LYS A 98 11.74 14.31 -14.13
N THR A 99 12.43 15.32 -13.65
CA THR A 99 12.44 15.70 -12.23
C THR A 99 12.62 17.20 -12.10
N ASN A 100 12.09 17.77 -11.03
CA ASN A 100 12.31 19.16 -10.66
C ASN A 100 13.60 19.35 -9.84
N LEU A 101 14.27 18.26 -9.46
CA LEU A 101 15.52 18.30 -8.71
C LEU A 101 16.66 18.83 -9.57
N GLY A 102 17.48 19.68 -8.99
CA GLY A 102 18.80 19.98 -9.50
C GLY A 102 19.73 18.77 -9.28
N PHE A 103 20.28 18.21 -10.35
CA PHE A 103 21.23 17.11 -10.22
C PHE A 103 22.42 17.25 -11.20
N GLU A 104 23.53 16.67 -10.80
CA GLU A 104 24.73 16.49 -11.64
C GLU A 104 25.04 15.01 -11.85
N VAL A 105 25.89 14.72 -12.83
CA VAL A 105 26.43 13.38 -13.08
C VAL A 105 27.94 13.41 -12.99
N ILE A 106 28.51 12.58 -12.12
CA ILE A 106 29.94 12.41 -11.93
C ILE A 106 30.32 11.02 -12.43
N VAL A 107 31.14 10.95 -13.49
CA VAL A 107 31.65 9.69 -14.01
C VAL A 107 33.09 9.50 -13.51
N ALA A 108 33.29 8.52 -12.63
CA ALA A 108 34.59 8.09 -12.18
C ALA A 108 35.13 7.02 -13.14
N ASP A 109 36.14 7.37 -13.92
CA ASP A 109 36.71 6.50 -14.94
C ASP A 109 37.95 5.76 -14.39
N ASN A 110 37.74 4.55 -13.90
CA ASN A 110 38.78 3.68 -13.37
C ASN A 110 39.71 3.09 -14.47
N GLY A 111 39.32 3.16 -15.73
CA GLY A 111 40.04 2.52 -16.83
C GLY A 111 40.81 3.48 -17.72
N CYS A 112 40.44 4.74 -17.71
CA CYS A 112 41.05 5.81 -18.54
C CYS A 112 41.22 5.47 -20.03
N LEU A 113 40.25 4.71 -20.58
CA LEU A 113 40.29 4.37 -22.00
C LEU A 113 40.04 5.58 -22.89
N ILE A 114 40.64 5.60 -24.05
CA ILE A 114 40.42 6.64 -25.10
C ILE A 114 38.93 6.64 -25.50
N GLU A 115 38.32 5.46 -25.62
CA GLU A 115 36.90 5.30 -25.95
C GLU A 115 36.00 5.89 -24.86
N THR A 116 36.31 5.73 -23.58
CA THR A 116 35.58 6.36 -22.48
C THR A 116 35.70 7.88 -22.56
N ARG A 117 36.89 8.38 -22.85
CA ARG A 117 37.12 9.83 -23.06
C ARG A 117 36.28 10.38 -24.21
N LYS A 118 36.21 9.68 -25.35
CA LYS A 118 35.34 10.08 -26.50
C LYS A 118 33.85 10.12 -26.10
N VAL A 119 33.36 9.13 -25.38
CA VAL A 119 31.97 9.12 -24.87
C VAL A 119 31.76 10.33 -23.98
N MET A 120 32.68 10.61 -23.06
CA MET A 120 32.51 11.74 -22.13
C MET A 120 32.56 13.10 -22.83
N GLN A 121 33.41 13.27 -23.88
CA GLN A 121 33.44 14.50 -24.68
C GLN A 121 32.07 14.84 -25.29
N ALA A 122 31.30 13.84 -25.71
CA ALA A 122 29.94 14.04 -26.24
C ALA A 122 28.95 14.48 -25.17
N TRP A 123 29.12 14.06 -23.90
CA TRP A 123 28.21 14.36 -22.83
C TRP A 123 28.59 15.59 -22.00
N THR A 124 29.84 15.97 -21.90
CA THR A 124 30.29 17.15 -21.12
C THR A 124 29.82 18.48 -21.67
N SER A 125 29.30 18.52 -22.90
CA SER A 125 28.66 19.69 -23.49
C SER A 125 27.24 19.93 -22.98
N PHE A 126 26.67 18.99 -22.20
CA PHE A 126 25.37 19.18 -21.58
C PHE A 126 25.43 20.19 -20.43
N GLU A 127 24.65 21.23 -20.50
CA GLU A 127 24.58 22.23 -19.44
C GLU A 127 23.73 21.79 -18.25
N ARG A 128 22.65 21.03 -18.49
CA ARG A 128 21.74 20.57 -17.45
C ARG A 128 21.14 19.18 -17.75
N PRO A 129 21.48 18.15 -16.99
CA PRO A 129 22.43 18.15 -15.84
C PRO A 129 23.86 18.39 -16.29
N SER A 130 24.69 18.97 -15.42
CA SER A 130 26.13 19.03 -15.67
C SER A 130 26.70 17.59 -15.58
N ILE A 131 27.55 17.23 -16.55
CA ILE A 131 28.16 15.92 -16.60
C ILE A 131 29.67 16.12 -16.63
N ARG A 132 30.37 15.53 -15.65
CA ARG A 132 31.82 15.66 -15.56
C ARG A 132 32.51 14.32 -15.31
N ARG A 133 33.74 14.21 -15.75
CA ARG A 133 34.57 13.02 -15.62
C ARG A 133 35.67 13.25 -14.59
N ILE A 134 35.93 12.24 -13.80
CA ILE A 134 37.09 12.14 -12.91
C ILE A 134 37.93 10.97 -13.37
N GLU A 135 39.21 11.20 -13.61
CA GLU A 135 40.14 10.20 -14.08
C GLU A 135 40.76 9.48 -12.86
N LEU A 136 40.58 8.17 -12.78
CA LEU A 136 41.15 7.29 -11.76
C LEU A 136 41.95 6.17 -12.46
N CYS A 137 43.02 6.56 -13.12
CA CYS A 137 43.76 5.66 -14.02
C CYS A 137 44.56 4.58 -13.28
N ASP A 138 44.70 4.69 -11.96
CA ASP A 138 45.28 3.71 -11.05
C ASP A 138 44.37 2.53 -10.75
N ASN A 139 43.14 2.53 -11.25
CA ASN A 139 42.09 1.54 -10.98
C ASN A 139 41.98 1.16 -9.50
N PRO A 140 41.57 2.08 -8.62
CA PRO A 140 41.52 1.86 -7.18
C PRO A 140 40.43 0.86 -6.76
N GLY A 141 39.74 0.22 -7.69
CA GLY A 141 38.63 -0.69 -7.45
C GLY A 141 37.29 0.02 -7.18
N TYR A 142 36.29 -0.77 -6.78
CA TYR A 142 34.92 -0.29 -6.63
C TYR A 142 34.76 0.69 -5.47
N SER A 143 35.17 0.28 -4.27
CA SER A 143 34.99 1.07 -3.04
C SER A 143 35.75 2.39 -3.06
N ARG A 144 37.05 2.37 -3.33
CA ARG A 144 37.87 3.59 -3.38
C ARG A 144 37.49 4.50 -4.56
N GLY A 145 37.12 3.90 -5.70
CA GLY A 145 36.66 4.66 -6.87
C GLY A 145 35.38 5.47 -6.55
N ASN A 146 34.40 4.83 -5.96
CA ASN A 146 33.14 5.49 -5.55
C ASN A 146 33.37 6.51 -4.41
N ASN A 147 34.24 6.21 -3.44
CA ASN A 147 34.57 7.15 -2.37
C ASN A 147 35.18 8.44 -2.93
N ARG A 148 36.21 8.34 -3.82
CA ARG A 148 36.81 9.49 -4.50
C ARG A 148 35.83 10.27 -5.36
N ALA A 149 34.90 9.58 -6.02
CA ALA A 149 33.87 10.24 -6.81
C ALA A 149 32.85 10.99 -5.92
N ALA A 150 32.50 10.42 -4.78
CA ALA A 150 31.60 11.05 -3.81
C ALA A 150 32.21 12.33 -3.18
N GLU A 151 33.53 12.38 -2.99
CA GLU A 151 34.25 13.58 -2.53
C GLU A 151 34.09 14.75 -3.51
N ALA A 152 34.05 14.44 -4.80
CA ALA A 152 33.87 15.42 -5.84
C ALA A 152 32.43 15.92 -6.01
N ALA A 153 31.44 15.42 -5.25
CA ALA A 153 30.06 15.86 -5.33
C ALA A 153 29.90 17.35 -5.04
N ALA A 154 28.97 18.02 -5.71
CA ALA A 154 28.68 19.43 -5.53
C ALA A 154 28.45 19.75 -4.05
N PRO A 155 28.96 20.86 -3.53
CA PRO A 155 28.82 21.22 -2.10
C PRO A 155 27.36 21.26 -1.62
N THR A 156 26.43 21.62 -2.50
CA THR A 156 25.00 21.73 -2.24
C THR A 156 24.27 20.39 -2.30
N ALA A 157 24.86 19.34 -2.85
CA ALA A 157 24.24 18.03 -2.95
C ALA A 157 24.06 17.41 -1.56
N THR A 158 22.85 17.11 -1.20
CA THR A 158 22.49 16.45 0.07
C THR A 158 22.43 14.93 -0.07
N ARG A 159 22.36 14.42 -1.30
CA ARG A 159 22.25 13.00 -1.60
C ARG A 159 23.23 12.56 -2.68
N LEU A 160 23.67 11.31 -2.57
CA LEU A 160 24.48 10.61 -3.56
C LEU A 160 23.66 9.44 -4.11
N LEU A 161 23.66 9.25 -5.43
CA LEU A 161 23.13 8.06 -6.09
C LEU A 161 24.27 7.33 -6.79
N PHE A 162 24.69 6.20 -6.25
CA PHE A 162 25.65 5.32 -6.88
C PHE A 162 24.96 4.47 -7.94
N LEU A 163 25.53 4.41 -9.14
CA LEU A 163 25.06 3.59 -10.26
C LEU A 163 26.23 2.86 -10.91
N ASN A 164 26.11 1.57 -11.16
CA ASN A 164 27.03 0.83 -12.01
C ASN A 164 26.85 1.24 -13.48
N ASP A 165 27.93 1.20 -14.27
CA ASP A 165 27.94 1.62 -15.68
C ASP A 165 27.11 0.72 -16.62
N ASP A 166 26.72 -0.47 -16.17
CA ASP A 166 25.92 -1.46 -16.92
C ASP A 166 24.43 -1.45 -16.58
N MET A 167 23.96 -0.34 -16.03
CA MET A 167 22.57 -0.10 -15.71
C MET A 167 21.82 0.60 -16.85
N ILE A 168 20.50 0.36 -16.94
CA ILE A 168 19.57 1.10 -17.81
C ILE A 168 18.35 1.48 -16.97
N LEU A 169 18.09 2.78 -16.77
CA LEU A 169 16.90 3.24 -16.08
C LEU A 169 15.68 3.07 -16.98
N MET A 170 14.66 2.35 -16.53
CA MET A 170 13.58 1.85 -17.37
C MET A 170 12.47 2.87 -17.65
N HIS A 171 12.45 4.01 -16.93
CA HIS A 171 11.48 5.08 -17.14
C HIS A 171 12.02 6.44 -16.72
N ASP A 172 11.34 7.50 -17.15
CA ASP A 172 11.77 8.90 -17.00
C ASP A 172 11.49 9.52 -15.61
N GLN A 173 10.87 8.79 -14.68
CA GLN A 173 10.57 9.22 -13.31
C GLN A 173 11.37 8.41 -12.25
N PHE A 174 12.41 7.73 -12.65
CA PHE A 174 13.21 6.89 -11.76
C PHE A 174 13.83 7.70 -10.62
N LEU A 175 14.52 8.80 -10.94
CA LEU A 175 15.15 9.67 -9.93
C LEU A 175 14.11 10.27 -8.98
N GLU A 176 12.99 10.73 -9.52
CA GLU A 176 11.90 11.30 -8.71
C GLU A 176 11.35 10.28 -7.72
N ALA A 177 11.12 9.03 -8.13
CA ALA A 177 10.64 7.97 -7.26
C ALA A 177 11.62 7.68 -6.11
N MET A 178 12.91 7.62 -6.39
CA MET A 178 13.97 7.37 -5.40
C MET A 178 14.03 8.50 -4.36
N VAL A 179 14.19 9.74 -4.84
CA VAL A 179 14.38 10.92 -3.97
C VAL A 179 13.12 11.21 -3.16
N ARG A 180 11.94 11.09 -3.76
CA ARG A 180 10.68 11.27 -3.04
C ARG A 180 10.51 10.27 -1.89
N THR A 181 10.94 9.01 -2.07
CA THR A 181 10.93 8.04 -0.98
C THR A 181 11.85 8.48 0.16
N ALA A 182 13.07 8.91 -0.16
CA ALA A 182 14.01 9.43 0.83
C ALA A 182 13.48 10.70 1.55
N ALA A 183 12.76 11.58 0.84
CA ALA A 183 12.22 12.81 1.40
C ALA A 183 10.99 12.60 2.28
N THR A 184 10.13 11.62 1.94
CA THR A 184 8.87 11.38 2.66
C THR A 184 9.00 10.40 3.83
N ARG A 185 10.15 9.74 3.98
CA ARG A 185 10.47 8.82 5.07
C ARG A 185 11.55 9.40 5.95
N VAL A 186 11.17 9.99 7.09
CA VAL A 186 12.07 10.66 8.02
C VAL A 186 13.15 9.75 8.60
N ASP A 187 12.89 8.46 8.59
CA ASP A 187 13.77 7.39 9.04
C ASP A 187 14.57 6.73 7.90
N ALA A 188 14.47 7.23 6.66
CA ALA A 188 15.27 6.74 5.55
C ALA A 188 16.69 7.33 5.59
N VAL A 189 17.72 6.49 5.52
CA VAL A 189 19.10 6.87 5.27
C VAL A 189 19.55 6.52 3.86
N GLY A 190 18.85 5.58 3.22
CA GLY A 190 19.10 5.19 1.84
C GLY A 190 17.87 4.59 1.18
N VAL A 191 17.90 4.53 -0.14
CA VAL A 191 16.83 3.96 -0.98
C VAL A 191 17.47 3.16 -2.12
N GLY A 192 16.96 1.96 -2.35
CA GLY A 192 17.30 1.14 -3.50
C GLY A 192 16.15 0.94 -4.45
N CYS A 193 16.46 0.60 -5.68
CA CYS A 193 15.51 0.37 -6.76
C CYS A 193 15.17 -1.12 -6.92
N LYS A 194 14.22 -1.42 -7.80
CA LYS A 194 14.00 -2.77 -8.33
C LYS A 194 15.01 -3.04 -9.43
N LEU A 195 15.92 -3.98 -9.21
CA LEU A 195 16.79 -4.47 -10.25
C LEU A 195 16.12 -5.62 -11.00
N ILE A 196 16.15 -5.54 -12.32
CA ILE A 196 15.73 -6.62 -13.21
C ILE A 196 16.89 -7.03 -14.10
N TYR A 197 16.90 -8.26 -14.56
CA TYR A 197 17.95 -8.80 -15.37
C TYR A 197 17.44 -9.85 -16.35
N ARG A 198 18.32 -10.38 -17.19
CA ARG A 198 18.06 -11.54 -18.03
C ARG A 198 18.54 -12.81 -17.33
N ASN A 199 17.60 -13.66 -16.92
CA ASN A 199 17.95 -14.92 -16.27
C ASN A 199 18.56 -15.93 -17.28
N ALA A 200 19.06 -17.05 -16.80
CA ALA A 200 19.67 -18.11 -17.63
C ALA A 200 18.75 -18.63 -18.76
N ARG A 201 17.43 -18.40 -18.67
CA ARG A 201 16.46 -18.76 -19.70
C ARG A 201 16.20 -17.61 -20.69
N GLY A 202 16.93 -16.51 -20.59
CA GLY A 202 16.73 -15.31 -21.41
C GLY A 202 15.46 -14.52 -21.08
N GLN A 203 14.80 -14.81 -19.97
CA GLN A 203 13.59 -14.11 -19.55
C GLN A 203 13.94 -12.92 -18.68
N THR A 204 13.19 -11.83 -18.81
CA THR A 204 13.30 -10.73 -17.87
C THR A 204 12.73 -11.18 -16.53
N ALA A 205 13.52 -11.06 -15.49
CA ALA A 205 13.19 -11.46 -14.14
C ALA A 205 13.67 -10.41 -13.14
N VAL A 206 13.13 -10.44 -11.94
CA VAL A 206 13.64 -9.67 -10.80
C VAL A 206 15.02 -10.24 -10.46
N GLN A 207 16.02 -9.38 -10.39
CA GLN A 207 17.31 -9.69 -9.81
C GLN A 207 17.25 -9.44 -8.29
N GLU A 208 16.73 -8.27 -7.93
CA GLU A 208 16.64 -7.82 -6.56
C GLU A 208 15.44 -6.87 -6.37
N ALA A 209 14.65 -7.14 -5.36
CA ALA A 209 13.62 -6.25 -4.83
C ALA A 209 13.94 -5.94 -3.36
N GLY A 210 15.10 -5.33 -3.11
CA GLY A 210 15.79 -5.32 -1.84
C GLY A 210 16.45 -6.65 -1.55
N SER A 211 17.40 -6.69 -0.63
CA SER A 211 18.18 -7.87 -0.30
C SER A 211 18.02 -8.30 1.14
N ILE A 212 18.28 -9.56 1.39
CA ILE A 212 18.21 -10.23 2.69
C ILE A 212 19.63 -10.53 3.15
N VAL A 213 19.92 -10.22 4.39
CA VAL A 213 21.08 -10.71 5.13
C VAL A 213 20.62 -11.85 6.04
N TRP A 214 21.27 -13.01 5.93
CA TRP A 214 20.95 -14.17 6.75
C TRP A 214 21.87 -14.28 7.98
N GLU A 215 21.51 -15.11 8.95
CA GLU A 215 22.27 -15.33 10.18
C GLU A 215 23.71 -15.78 9.91
N ASP A 216 23.92 -16.55 8.86
CA ASP A 216 25.26 -17.02 8.43
C ASP A 216 26.07 -15.95 7.67
N GLY A 217 25.54 -14.74 7.55
CA GLY A 217 26.14 -13.64 6.83
C GLY A 217 26.02 -13.73 5.31
N SER A 218 25.33 -14.73 4.79
CA SER A 218 25.03 -14.79 3.36
C SER A 218 24.01 -13.71 2.95
N CYS A 219 24.20 -13.13 1.77
CA CYS A 219 23.40 -12.03 1.24
C CYS A 219 22.70 -12.46 -0.05
N HIS A 220 21.37 -12.26 -0.14
CA HIS A 220 20.59 -12.69 -1.30
C HIS A 220 19.55 -11.66 -1.72
N GLY A 221 19.45 -11.38 -3.01
CA GLY A 221 18.39 -10.54 -3.58
C GLY A 221 17.02 -11.18 -3.39
N PHE A 222 16.08 -10.46 -2.78
CA PHE A 222 14.70 -10.91 -2.65
C PHE A 222 13.99 -10.86 -4.01
N GLY A 223 13.22 -11.90 -4.31
CA GLY A 223 12.48 -12.02 -5.56
C GLY A 223 13.32 -12.48 -6.75
N ARG A 224 14.62 -12.86 -6.57
CA ARG A 224 15.48 -13.31 -7.64
C ARG A 224 14.85 -14.43 -8.46
N ASP A 225 15.00 -14.35 -9.79
CA ASP A 225 14.41 -15.23 -10.81
C ASP A 225 12.88 -15.15 -10.98
N GLN A 226 12.22 -14.27 -10.25
CA GLN A 226 10.80 -14.05 -10.41
C GLN A 226 10.50 -13.30 -11.71
N THR A 227 9.87 -13.98 -12.65
CA THR A 227 9.54 -13.42 -13.97
C THR A 227 8.32 -12.50 -13.97
N ARG A 228 7.56 -12.52 -12.88
CA ARG A 228 6.43 -11.64 -12.68
C ARG A 228 6.85 -10.40 -11.92
N LEU A 229 7.16 -9.33 -12.68
CA LEU A 229 7.73 -8.10 -12.14
C LEU A 229 6.74 -7.29 -11.27
N ASP A 230 5.44 -7.53 -11.43
CA ASP A 230 4.34 -6.87 -10.70
C ASP A 230 3.77 -7.74 -9.56
N ASP A 231 4.47 -8.83 -9.21
CA ASP A 231 4.04 -9.67 -8.08
C ASP A 231 3.87 -8.83 -6.81
N PRO A 232 2.79 -9.05 -6.03
CA PRO A 232 2.51 -8.31 -4.82
C PRO A 232 3.71 -8.18 -3.88
N THR A 233 4.46 -9.26 -3.67
CA THR A 233 5.58 -9.30 -2.71
C THR A 233 6.76 -8.40 -3.09
N VAL A 234 6.91 -8.10 -4.38
CA VAL A 234 7.99 -7.24 -4.92
C VAL A 234 7.48 -5.89 -5.43
N SER A 235 6.27 -5.47 -5.06
CA SER A 235 5.61 -4.31 -5.67
C SER A 235 5.14 -3.25 -4.68
N PHE A 236 5.71 -3.19 -3.47
CA PHE A 236 5.40 -2.15 -2.48
C PHE A 236 6.66 -1.66 -1.78
N VAL A 237 6.62 -0.41 -1.32
CA VAL A 237 7.71 0.22 -0.55
C VAL A 237 7.83 -0.45 0.81
N ARG A 238 9.05 -0.76 1.24
CA ARG A 238 9.31 -1.32 2.57
C ARG A 238 10.74 -1.05 3.03
N ARG A 239 10.97 -1.17 4.33
CA ARG A 239 12.32 -1.26 4.92
C ARG A 239 12.93 -2.61 4.55
N ILE A 240 14.23 -2.63 4.33
CA ILE A 240 14.99 -3.82 3.89
C ILE A 240 16.35 -3.86 4.58
N ASP A 241 17.04 -5.00 4.49
CA ASP A 241 18.37 -5.12 5.08
C ASP A 241 19.39 -4.23 4.35
N PHE A 242 19.45 -4.40 3.04
CA PHE A 242 20.31 -3.60 2.15
C PHE A 242 19.85 -3.69 0.69
N VAL A 243 20.45 -2.92 -0.17
CA VAL A 243 20.38 -3.04 -1.64
C VAL A 243 21.77 -3.11 -2.22
N SER A 244 21.91 -3.74 -3.40
CA SER A 244 23.16 -3.76 -4.13
C SER A 244 23.68 -2.34 -4.39
N GLY A 245 24.99 -2.18 -4.22
CA GLY A 245 25.72 -0.96 -4.58
C GLY A 245 25.60 -0.56 -6.04
N ALA A 246 25.11 -1.49 -6.90
CA ALA A 246 24.80 -1.19 -8.29
C ALA A 246 23.75 -0.07 -8.46
N CYS A 247 22.84 0.12 -7.45
CA CYS A 247 21.90 1.23 -7.42
C CYS A 247 21.53 1.60 -5.98
N LEU A 248 22.26 2.55 -5.39
CA LEU A 248 22.07 2.99 -4.01
C LEU A 248 21.99 4.50 -3.93
N LEU A 249 20.79 5.03 -3.59
CA LEU A 249 20.64 6.42 -3.15
C LEU A 249 20.89 6.49 -1.65
N ILE A 250 21.72 7.45 -1.22
CA ILE A 250 22.09 7.58 0.20
C ILE A 250 22.17 9.06 0.60
N ASP A 251 21.93 9.35 1.88
CA ASP A 251 22.21 10.64 2.50
C ASP A 251 23.73 10.89 2.48
N ARG A 252 24.16 12.03 1.90
CA ARG A 252 25.58 12.35 1.76
C ARG A 252 26.26 12.54 3.10
N GLY A 253 25.61 13.23 4.04
CA GLY A 253 26.21 13.48 5.35
C GLY A 253 26.41 12.17 6.12
N ALA A 254 25.46 11.26 6.02
CA ALA A 254 25.55 9.94 6.62
C ALA A 254 26.67 9.10 5.96
N PHE A 255 26.79 9.12 4.62
CA PHE A 255 27.87 8.47 3.89
C PHE A 255 29.25 8.96 4.33
N GLN A 256 29.44 10.27 4.40
CA GLN A 256 30.70 10.90 4.83
C GLN A 256 31.02 10.57 6.29
N THR A 257 30.01 10.60 7.18
CA THR A 257 30.20 10.26 8.60
C THR A 257 30.67 8.81 8.78
N MET A 258 30.27 7.90 7.89
CA MET A 258 30.70 6.50 7.91
C MET A 258 32.07 6.27 7.23
N GLY A 259 32.70 7.30 6.66
CA GLY A 259 33.94 7.15 5.90
C GLY A 259 33.75 6.47 4.53
N GLY A 260 32.50 6.40 4.03
CA GLY A 260 32.19 5.75 2.77
C GLY A 260 32.20 4.24 2.83
N PHE A 261 32.45 3.64 1.67
CA PHE A 261 32.65 2.18 1.56
C PHE A 261 33.97 1.77 2.24
N ALA A 262 33.96 0.67 2.98
CA ALA A 262 35.11 0.15 3.75
C ALA A 262 36.12 -0.56 2.81
N ALA A 263 36.92 0.25 2.10
CA ALA A 263 37.80 -0.22 1.02
C ALA A 263 39.01 -1.00 1.51
N ASP A 264 39.33 -0.94 2.79
CA ASP A 264 40.46 -1.68 3.38
C ASP A 264 40.01 -3.05 3.90
N GLU A 265 38.75 -3.22 4.25
CA GLU A 265 38.16 -4.46 4.73
C GLU A 265 37.67 -5.36 3.58
N TYR A 266 37.21 -4.74 2.48
CA TYR A 266 36.61 -5.46 1.35
C TYR A 266 37.29 -5.10 0.04
N GLU A 267 37.92 -6.06 -0.59
CA GLU A 267 38.50 -5.88 -1.94
C GLU A 267 37.38 -5.74 -2.99
N ALA A 268 36.39 -6.60 -2.91
CA ALA A 268 35.15 -6.54 -3.70
C ALA A 268 34.07 -7.41 -3.02
N TYR A 269 32.77 -7.04 -3.22
CA TYR A 269 31.60 -7.64 -2.61
C TYR A 269 31.51 -7.45 -1.09
N TYR A 270 30.28 -7.27 -0.59
CA TYR A 270 29.92 -7.00 0.80
C TYR A 270 30.26 -5.58 1.31
N GLU A 271 31.02 -4.77 0.60
CA GLU A 271 31.26 -3.37 0.94
C GLU A 271 29.99 -2.53 1.03
N ASP A 272 29.03 -2.83 0.15
CA ASP A 272 27.70 -2.20 0.10
C ASP A 272 26.80 -2.68 1.24
N SER A 273 26.80 -3.97 1.53
CA SER A 273 26.07 -4.56 2.65
C SER A 273 26.59 -4.03 3.99
N ASP A 274 27.90 -3.97 4.16
CA ASP A 274 28.57 -3.46 5.35
C ASP A 274 28.28 -1.97 5.59
N LEU A 275 28.39 -1.14 4.55
CA LEU A 275 28.08 0.28 4.65
C LEU A 275 26.66 0.49 5.15
N GLN A 276 25.70 -0.24 4.58
CA GLN A 276 24.28 -0.09 4.91
C GLN A 276 23.96 -0.60 6.32
N MET A 277 24.64 -1.65 6.77
CA MET A 277 24.59 -2.09 8.17
C MET A 277 25.15 -1.02 9.11
N ARG A 278 26.36 -0.49 8.82
CA ARG A 278 26.95 0.61 9.63
C ARG A 278 26.03 1.82 9.71
N LEU A 279 25.40 2.24 8.63
CA LEU A 279 24.47 3.34 8.57
C LEU A 279 23.24 3.10 9.45
N LYS A 280 22.64 1.92 9.34
CA LYS A 280 21.49 1.51 10.14
C LYS A 280 21.79 1.60 11.64
N TYR A 281 22.90 1.03 12.08
CA TYR A 281 23.23 0.97 13.50
C TYR A 281 23.71 2.31 14.05
N LYS A 282 24.44 3.09 13.25
CA LYS A 282 24.92 4.41 13.68
C LYS A 282 23.81 5.42 13.85
N PHE A 283 22.85 5.44 12.93
CA PHE A 283 21.81 6.48 12.86
C PHE A 283 20.44 6.01 13.34
N GLY A 284 20.22 4.72 13.59
CA GLY A 284 18.89 4.16 13.89
C GLY A 284 17.90 4.35 12.74
N LYS A 285 18.41 4.43 11.49
CA LYS A 285 17.62 4.67 10.28
C LYS A 285 17.68 3.46 9.37
N TYR A 286 16.80 3.46 8.36
CA TYR A 286 16.58 2.30 7.51
C TYR A 286 16.92 2.56 6.04
N ILE A 287 17.20 1.48 5.33
CA ILE A 287 17.22 1.44 3.87
C ILE A 287 15.82 1.09 3.39
N TYR A 288 15.33 1.81 2.39
CA TYR A 288 14.02 1.55 1.79
C TYR A 288 14.16 0.99 0.37
N TYR A 289 13.29 0.06 0.04
CA TYR A 289 13.10 -0.42 -1.31
C TYR A 289 11.98 0.35 -2.01
N GLN A 290 12.25 0.87 -3.23
CA GLN A 290 11.29 1.61 -4.07
C GLN A 290 10.93 0.80 -5.32
N PRO A 291 9.74 0.19 -5.39
CA PRO A 291 9.34 -0.68 -6.50
C PRO A 291 9.07 0.06 -7.82
N LEU A 292 8.80 1.37 -7.80
CA LEU A 292 8.56 2.17 -9.01
C LEU A 292 9.86 2.57 -9.69
N ALA A 293 10.97 2.66 -8.97
CA ALA A 293 12.27 2.84 -9.58
C ALA A 293 12.76 1.49 -10.09
N VAL A 294 12.73 1.28 -11.39
CA VAL A 294 13.14 0.01 -12.04
C VAL A 294 14.33 0.24 -12.92
N ALA A 295 15.37 -0.57 -12.76
CA ALA A 295 16.54 -0.53 -13.62
C ALA A 295 16.89 -1.94 -14.12
N LEU A 296 17.26 -2.03 -15.40
CA LEU A 296 17.84 -3.23 -15.99
C LEU A 296 19.33 -3.23 -15.68
N HIS A 297 19.83 -4.31 -15.09
CA HIS A 297 21.24 -4.54 -14.77
C HIS A 297 21.77 -5.70 -15.60
N ASP A 298 22.85 -5.48 -16.33
CA ASP A 298 23.47 -6.50 -17.15
C ASP A 298 24.57 -7.21 -16.35
N GLU A 299 24.21 -8.24 -15.63
CA GLU A 299 24.97 -8.94 -14.58
C GLU A 299 26.26 -9.65 -15.07
N HIS A 300 26.91 -9.18 -16.10
CA HIS A 300 28.15 -9.75 -16.56
C HIS A 300 29.36 -8.96 -16.00
N GLY A 301 29.75 -9.39 -14.77
CA GLY A 301 30.70 -8.70 -13.94
C GLY A 301 32.13 -8.55 -14.56
N SER A 302 32.85 -7.64 -13.96
CA SER A 302 34.25 -7.30 -14.36
C SER A 302 35.27 -8.38 -14.03
N PHE A 303 34.89 -9.40 -13.24
CA PHE A 303 35.74 -10.51 -12.83
C PHE A 303 35.38 -11.82 -13.51
N GLY A 304 36.33 -12.69 -13.78
CA GLY A 304 36.07 -14.07 -14.23
C GLY A 304 35.35 -14.89 -13.16
N GLY A 305 34.56 -15.91 -13.55
CA GLY A 305 33.66 -16.64 -12.65
C GLY A 305 34.30 -17.15 -11.35
N ASP A 306 35.48 -17.76 -11.41
CA ASP A 306 36.18 -18.33 -10.23
C ASP A 306 36.69 -17.25 -9.27
N THR A 307 37.24 -16.15 -9.79
CA THR A 307 37.70 -15.02 -8.98
C THR A 307 36.54 -14.34 -8.26
N SER A 308 35.40 -14.14 -8.92
CA SER A 308 34.21 -13.56 -8.32
C SER A 308 33.69 -14.40 -7.13
N VAL A 309 33.67 -15.73 -7.28
CA VAL A 309 33.23 -16.65 -6.23
C VAL A 309 34.16 -16.61 -5.04
N GLN A 310 35.48 -16.54 -5.28
CA GLN A 310 36.48 -16.45 -4.21
C GLN A 310 36.37 -15.14 -3.45
N LEU A 311 36.30 -13.99 -4.12
CA LEU A 311 36.14 -12.68 -3.49
C LEU A 311 34.83 -12.58 -2.71
N MET A 312 33.73 -13.15 -3.24
CA MET A 312 32.44 -13.20 -2.55
C MET A 312 32.51 -14.01 -1.26
N ARG A 313 33.23 -15.16 -1.26
CA ARG A 313 33.44 -15.96 -0.04
C ARG A 313 34.28 -15.22 0.99
N GLN A 314 35.36 -14.57 0.57
CA GLN A 314 36.22 -13.75 1.44
C GLN A 314 35.40 -12.60 2.07
N GLY A 315 34.63 -11.87 1.27
CA GLY A 315 33.75 -10.81 1.74
C GLY A 315 32.73 -11.32 2.74
N GLN A 316 32.06 -12.47 2.49
CA GLN A 316 31.14 -13.10 3.43
C GLN A 316 31.82 -13.45 4.76
N GLN A 317 33.02 -14.03 4.73
CA GLN A 317 33.75 -14.39 5.95
C GLN A 317 34.09 -13.16 6.80
N THR A 318 34.58 -12.08 6.14
CA THR A 318 34.87 -10.80 6.79
C THR A 318 33.60 -10.20 7.39
N PHE A 319 32.53 -10.13 6.61
CA PHE A 319 31.23 -9.61 7.05
C PHE A 319 30.65 -10.40 8.22
N SER A 320 30.62 -11.72 8.14
CA SER A 320 30.11 -12.59 9.21
C SER A 320 30.94 -12.44 10.50
N LYS A 321 32.25 -12.21 10.39
CA LYS A 321 33.10 -11.96 11.57
C LYS A 321 32.80 -10.62 12.21
N ILE A 322 32.69 -9.56 11.42
CA ILE A 322 32.42 -8.19 11.90
C ILE A 322 31.04 -8.14 12.57
N TRP A 323 30.04 -8.69 11.92
CA TRP A 323 28.63 -8.59 12.33
C TRP A 323 28.09 -9.78 13.11
N LYS A 324 28.97 -10.69 13.59
CA LYS A 324 28.58 -11.98 14.22
C LYS A 324 27.46 -11.85 15.26
N GLN A 325 27.62 -10.90 16.20
CA GLN A 325 26.64 -10.73 17.28
C GLN A 325 25.29 -10.28 16.74
N GLU A 326 25.28 -9.31 15.84
CA GLU A 326 24.06 -8.79 15.22
C GLU A 326 23.35 -9.85 14.40
N LEU A 327 24.11 -10.58 13.57
CA LEU A 327 23.57 -11.65 12.73
C LEU A 327 22.88 -12.74 13.56
N THR A 328 23.52 -13.17 14.65
CA THR A 328 22.97 -14.20 15.53
C THR A 328 21.72 -13.73 16.27
N LEU A 329 21.66 -12.45 16.67
CA LEU A 329 20.53 -11.94 17.46
C LEU A 329 19.33 -11.53 16.62
N ASN A 330 19.57 -10.98 15.43
CA ASN A 330 18.55 -10.23 14.70
C ASN A 330 18.28 -10.75 13.29
N HIS A 331 19.00 -11.76 12.79
CA HIS A 331 18.80 -12.29 11.45
C HIS A 331 18.29 -13.73 11.49
N LEU A 332 17.50 -14.11 10.49
CA LEU A 332 16.94 -15.45 10.41
C LEU A 332 17.98 -16.46 9.89
N PRO A 333 17.94 -17.71 10.33
CA PRO A 333 18.71 -18.78 9.70
C PRO A 333 18.40 -18.88 8.20
N TYR A 334 19.42 -19.20 7.41
CA TYR A 334 19.25 -19.34 5.98
C TYR A 334 18.15 -20.32 5.63
N GLY A 335 17.27 -19.91 4.73
CA GLY A 335 16.18 -20.73 4.27
C GLY A 335 15.74 -20.41 2.84
N ASN A 336 15.53 -21.45 2.05
CA ASN A 336 15.24 -21.30 0.62
C ASN A 336 13.73 -21.37 0.29
N THR A 337 12.86 -21.52 1.30
CA THR A 337 11.42 -21.50 1.03
C THR A 337 10.94 -20.08 0.74
N PRO A 338 9.96 -19.91 -0.14
CA PRO A 338 9.39 -18.59 -0.42
C PRO A 338 8.87 -17.87 0.82
N TYR A 339 8.32 -18.61 1.77
CA TYR A 339 7.81 -18.06 3.02
C TYR A 339 8.92 -17.52 3.92
N LEU A 340 10.00 -18.29 4.11
CA LEU A 340 11.16 -17.83 4.90
C LEU A 340 11.84 -16.61 4.27
N LYS A 341 11.97 -16.61 2.94
CA LYS A 341 12.46 -15.43 2.21
C LYS A 341 11.56 -14.19 2.42
N LEU A 342 10.23 -14.36 2.40
CA LEU A 342 9.32 -13.25 2.66
C LEU A 342 9.45 -12.75 4.09
N ARG A 343 9.53 -13.65 5.08
CA ARG A 343 9.74 -13.27 6.48
C ARG A 343 11.03 -12.48 6.65
N ALA A 344 12.13 -12.97 6.09
CA ALA A 344 13.42 -12.31 6.16
C ALA A 344 13.39 -10.94 5.46
N ALA A 345 12.83 -10.84 4.25
CA ALA A 345 12.71 -9.59 3.49
C ALA A 345 11.81 -8.52 4.13
N THR A 346 10.98 -8.91 5.09
CA THR A 346 10.04 -8.00 5.79
C THR A 346 10.31 -7.93 7.29
N ARG A 347 11.41 -8.51 7.77
CA ARG A 347 11.72 -8.57 9.21
C ARG A 347 11.87 -7.19 9.85
N MET A 348 12.27 -6.18 9.09
CA MET A 348 12.43 -4.80 9.54
C MET A 348 11.12 -4.08 9.89
N HIS A 349 9.99 -4.74 9.74
CA HIS A 349 8.69 -4.25 10.17
C HIS A 349 8.16 -5.15 11.29
N ALA A 350 7.97 -4.60 12.48
CA ALA A 350 7.50 -5.37 13.64
C ALA A 350 6.09 -5.89 13.43
N THR A 351 5.23 -5.11 12.79
CA THR A 351 3.81 -5.43 12.67
C THR A 351 3.40 -5.78 11.24
N LYS A 352 2.71 -6.90 11.08
CA LYS A 352 2.10 -7.33 9.82
C LYS A 352 0.60 -7.46 10.03
N ILE A 353 -0.18 -6.75 9.21
CA ILE A 353 -1.64 -6.69 9.28
C ILE A 353 -2.20 -7.30 7.99
N LEU A 354 -3.14 -8.22 8.11
CA LEU A 354 -3.95 -8.66 6.96
C LEU A 354 -5.28 -7.91 6.98
N TYR A 355 -5.59 -7.22 5.90
CA TYR A 355 -6.89 -6.60 5.67
C TYR A 355 -7.67 -7.40 4.64
N VAL A 356 -8.83 -7.90 5.03
CA VAL A 356 -9.72 -8.73 4.21
C VAL A 356 -11.01 -7.98 3.96
N ASP A 357 -11.33 -7.74 2.67
CA ASP A 357 -12.59 -7.12 2.26
C ASP A 357 -13.20 -7.91 1.09
N GLN A 358 -14.40 -7.56 0.68
CA GLN A 358 -15.07 -8.10 -0.51
C GLN A 358 -14.21 -7.87 -1.77
N LEU A 359 -13.75 -6.65 -1.98
CA LEU A 359 -12.91 -6.24 -3.10
C LEU A 359 -11.64 -5.55 -2.58
N LEU A 360 -10.60 -5.50 -3.41
CA LEU A 360 -9.48 -4.61 -3.15
C LEU A 360 -9.94 -3.14 -3.16
N PRO A 361 -9.28 -2.24 -2.39
CA PRO A 361 -9.67 -0.85 -2.26
C PRO A 361 -9.91 -0.13 -3.60
N ARG A 362 -10.98 0.67 -3.68
CA ARG A 362 -11.41 1.45 -4.85
C ARG A 362 -12.11 2.72 -4.41
N HIS A 363 -11.85 3.86 -5.07
CA HIS A 363 -12.53 5.12 -4.75
C HIS A 363 -13.85 5.31 -5.52
N LYS A 364 -13.94 4.79 -6.74
CA LYS A 364 -15.05 5.05 -7.67
C LYS A 364 -16.23 4.07 -7.57
N THR A 365 -16.19 3.13 -6.65
CA THR A 365 -17.20 2.04 -6.60
C THR A 365 -18.21 2.18 -5.44
N GLY A 366 -18.04 3.20 -4.60
CA GLY A 366 -18.91 3.46 -3.45
C GLY A 366 -18.11 3.81 -2.19
N SER A 367 -18.77 4.47 -1.24
CA SER A 367 -18.12 5.05 -0.05
C SER A 367 -17.40 4.03 0.83
N GLY A 368 -17.91 2.83 0.96
CA GLY A 368 -17.29 1.78 1.77
C GLY A 368 -15.95 1.29 1.19
N PHE A 369 -15.84 1.23 -0.15
CA PHE A 369 -14.56 0.85 -0.79
C PHE A 369 -13.54 1.98 -0.78
N ALA A 370 -13.98 3.24 -0.84
CA ALA A 370 -13.11 4.40 -0.64
C ALA A 370 -12.55 4.40 0.79
N ARG A 371 -13.41 4.16 1.79
CA ARG A 371 -13.02 4.02 3.20
C ARG A 371 -12.01 2.88 3.39
N ALA A 372 -12.17 1.75 2.71
CA ALA A 372 -11.21 0.66 2.75
C ALA A 372 -9.82 1.11 2.29
N GLY A 373 -9.74 1.91 1.22
CA GLY A 373 -8.50 2.49 0.71
C GLY A 373 -7.81 3.41 1.73
N ASP A 374 -8.59 4.23 2.42
CA ASP A 374 -8.07 5.08 3.48
C ASP A 374 -7.61 4.24 4.68
N ASN A 375 -8.41 3.30 5.14
CA ASN A 375 -8.11 2.48 6.31
C ASN A 375 -6.78 1.71 6.16
N VAL A 376 -6.53 1.05 5.03
CA VAL A 376 -5.28 0.27 4.86
C VAL A 376 -4.04 1.17 4.90
N GLN A 377 -4.14 2.42 4.40
CA GLN A 377 -3.04 3.39 4.51
C GLN A 377 -2.83 3.84 5.95
N LEU A 378 -3.92 4.13 6.67
CA LEU A 378 -3.85 4.66 8.02
C LEU A 378 -3.44 3.58 9.03
N MET A 379 -3.81 2.32 8.80
CA MET A 379 -3.29 1.19 9.59
C MET A 379 -1.77 1.07 9.48
N ALA A 380 -1.20 1.21 8.28
CA ALA A 380 0.26 1.21 8.12
C ALA A 380 0.91 2.37 8.87
N ARG A 381 0.28 3.56 8.87
CA ARG A 381 0.77 4.74 9.59
C ARG A 381 0.56 4.67 11.11
N ALA A 382 -0.39 3.88 11.59
CA ALA A 382 -0.67 3.75 13.03
C ALA A 382 0.54 3.23 13.83
N PHE A 383 1.50 2.61 13.17
CA PHE A 383 2.75 2.11 13.74
C PHE A 383 3.98 2.93 13.30
N ASP A 384 3.81 4.20 12.95
CA ASP A 384 4.89 5.13 12.57
C ASP A 384 5.85 4.59 11.49
N GLY A 385 5.26 3.85 10.52
CA GLY A 385 5.98 3.23 9.41
C GLY A 385 6.55 1.84 9.73
N ASP A 386 6.30 1.30 10.92
CA ASP A 386 6.76 -0.01 11.34
C ASP A 386 5.74 -1.15 11.07
N ALA A 387 4.78 -0.91 10.19
CA ALA A 387 3.80 -1.92 9.80
C ALA A 387 3.75 -2.13 8.28
N ILE A 388 3.49 -3.36 7.89
CA ILE A 388 3.06 -3.72 6.52
C ILE A 388 1.60 -4.15 6.59
N VAL A 389 0.78 -3.60 5.69
CA VAL A 389 -0.60 -4.05 5.51
C VAL A 389 -0.68 -4.87 4.23
N THR A 390 -1.11 -6.11 4.33
CA THR A 390 -1.47 -6.93 3.16
C THR A 390 -2.97 -6.82 2.94
N ALA A 391 -3.41 -6.25 1.82
CA ALA A 391 -4.83 -6.16 1.47
C ALA A 391 -5.21 -7.27 0.48
N ILE A 392 -6.29 -8.00 0.79
CA ILE A 392 -6.82 -9.07 -0.04
C ILE A 392 -8.31 -8.85 -0.29
N GLY A 393 -8.71 -8.89 -1.57
CA GLY A 393 -10.11 -8.95 -1.98
C GLY A 393 -10.60 -10.39 -2.07
N ASN A 394 -11.76 -10.67 -1.51
CA ASN A 394 -12.35 -12.01 -1.56
C ASN A 394 -12.99 -12.35 -2.93
N GLU A 395 -13.38 -11.32 -3.70
CA GLU A 395 -13.89 -11.44 -5.06
C GLU A 395 -12.85 -11.03 -6.10
N GLU A 396 -12.62 -11.87 -7.10
CA GLU A 396 -11.67 -11.62 -8.19
C GLU A 396 -12.28 -10.76 -9.29
N VAL A 397 -12.65 -9.54 -9.01
CA VAL A 397 -13.06 -8.61 -10.07
C VAL A 397 -11.92 -7.66 -10.37
N LEU A 398 -11.08 -8.01 -11.36
CA LEU A 398 -10.06 -7.12 -11.91
C LEU A 398 -10.65 -6.01 -12.79
N ALA A 399 -11.96 -6.02 -13.03
CA ALA A 399 -12.65 -4.93 -13.69
C ALA A 399 -12.56 -3.65 -12.82
N ASN A 400 -12.22 -2.53 -13.43
CA ASN A 400 -12.12 -1.22 -12.78
C ASN A 400 -10.96 -1.08 -11.76
N VAL A 401 -9.76 -1.54 -12.13
CA VAL A 401 -8.52 -1.21 -11.42
C VAL A 401 -8.33 0.31 -11.42
N GLU A 402 -8.03 0.87 -10.26
CA GLU A 402 -7.64 2.28 -10.11
C GLU A 402 -6.12 2.38 -9.93
N PRO A 403 -5.37 2.59 -11.01
CA PRO A 403 -3.90 2.51 -10.98
C PRO A 403 -3.27 3.50 -10.00
N ASP A 404 -3.83 4.71 -9.91
CA ASP A 404 -3.30 5.78 -9.07
C ASP A 404 -3.49 5.48 -7.59
N LEU A 405 -4.68 5.00 -7.20
CA LEU A 405 -4.93 4.54 -5.84
C LEU A 405 -3.98 3.40 -5.47
N TRP A 406 -3.87 2.39 -6.31
CA TRP A 406 -3.02 1.24 -6.02
C TRP A 406 -1.53 1.60 -5.97
N THR A 407 -1.09 2.57 -6.78
CA THR A 407 0.25 3.12 -6.68
C THR A 407 0.43 3.82 -5.33
N THR A 408 -0.52 4.65 -4.91
CA THR A 408 -0.50 5.33 -3.62
C THR A 408 -0.45 4.32 -2.47
N LEU A 409 -1.26 3.27 -2.50
CA LEU A 409 -1.26 2.22 -1.48
C LEU A 409 0.10 1.53 -1.38
N ARG A 410 0.69 1.14 -2.51
CA ARG A 410 2.02 0.51 -2.56
C ARG A 410 3.13 1.44 -2.04
N GLN A 411 3.02 2.75 -2.27
CA GLN A 411 3.94 3.74 -1.70
C GLN A 411 3.77 3.89 -0.18
N ASN A 412 2.62 3.53 0.37
CA ASN A 412 2.32 3.53 1.81
C ASN A 412 2.45 2.14 2.46
N GLN A 413 3.36 1.29 1.99
CA GLN A 413 3.67 -0.01 2.58
C GLN A 413 2.51 -1.01 2.54
N VAL A 414 1.61 -0.87 1.55
CA VAL A 414 0.51 -1.80 1.36
C VAL A 414 0.85 -2.81 0.26
N GLU A 415 0.91 -4.08 0.64
CA GLU A 415 1.00 -5.21 -0.26
C GLU A 415 -0.41 -5.52 -0.80
N LEU A 416 -0.66 -5.28 -2.07
CA LEU A 416 -1.96 -5.56 -2.69
C LEU A 416 -1.97 -6.95 -3.33
N GLN A 417 -2.77 -7.87 -2.80
CA GLN A 417 -2.94 -9.20 -3.36
C GLN A 417 -3.87 -9.15 -4.59
N THR A 418 -3.30 -8.79 -5.72
CA THR A 418 -4.01 -8.59 -6.99
C THR A 418 -4.41 -9.87 -7.71
N HIS A 419 -4.00 -11.04 -7.19
CA HIS A 419 -4.33 -12.34 -7.75
C HIS A 419 -4.65 -13.31 -6.61
N SER A 420 -5.65 -14.14 -6.79
CA SER A 420 -6.10 -15.15 -5.82
C SER A 420 -5.06 -16.20 -5.47
N CYS A 421 -4.00 -16.26 -6.23
CA CYS A 421 -2.89 -17.18 -6.08
C CYS A 421 -1.60 -16.36 -5.99
N GLY A 422 -1.11 -16.13 -4.80
CA GLY A 422 0.19 -15.48 -4.60
C GLY A 422 1.33 -16.21 -5.35
N ALA A 423 2.54 -15.69 -5.30
CA ALA A 423 3.75 -16.18 -5.99
C ALA A 423 4.03 -17.70 -5.86
N PHE A 424 3.28 -18.40 -5.04
CA PHE A 424 3.45 -19.82 -4.70
C PHE A 424 2.55 -20.79 -5.48
N ALA A 425 1.63 -20.30 -6.33
CA ALA A 425 0.70 -21.15 -7.06
C ALA A 425 1.06 -21.22 -8.56
N GLY A 426 1.34 -22.41 -9.04
CA GLY A 426 1.61 -22.67 -10.44
C GLY A 426 0.45 -22.28 -11.40
N ARG A 427 0.65 -22.40 -12.71
CA ARG A 427 -0.18 -21.91 -13.83
C ARG A 427 -1.69 -22.23 -13.78
N ASN A 428 -2.15 -23.10 -12.89
CA ASN A 428 -3.54 -23.60 -12.85
C ASN A 428 -4.52 -22.73 -12.03
N CYS A 429 -4.07 -21.64 -11.43
CA CYS A 429 -4.90 -20.85 -10.53
C CYS A 429 -5.88 -19.88 -11.19
N ILE A 430 -5.66 -19.54 -12.46
CA ILE A 430 -6.44 -18.51 -13.19
C ILE A 430 -7.80 -19.03 -13.69
N ARG A 431 -8.00 -20.34 -13.75
CA ARG A 431 -9.14 -20.95 -14.50
C ARG A 431 -10.42 -21.22 -13.71
N THR A 432 -10.43 -21.11 -12.38
CA THR A 432 -11.57 -21.58 -11.58
C THR A 432 -12.65 -20.53 -11.29
N ALA A 433 -12.40 -19.25 -11.52
CA ALA A 433 -13.38 -18.19 -11.23
C ALA A 433 -14.37 -17.90 -12.36
N ALA A 434 -14.04 -18.25 -13.60
CA ALA A 434 -14.86 -17.92 -14.77
C ALA A 434 -16.00 -18.92 -15.08
N SER A 435 -16.06 -20.06 -14.38
CA SER A 435 -16.94 -21.17 -14.80
C SER A 435 -18.21 -21.39 -13.98
N THR A 436 -18.46 -20.58 -12.92
CA THR A 436 -19.69 -20.76 -12.14
C THR A 436 -20.43 -19.44 -11.97
N GLY A 437 -21.33 -19.16 -12.88
CA GLY A 437 -22.23 -17.99 -12.91
C GLY A 437 -23.22 -17.85 -11.72
N ARG A 438 -22.91 -18.43 -10.57
CA ARG A 438 -23.56 -18.29 -9.26
C ARG A 438 -22.52 -18.46 -8.14
N GLY A 439 -21.39 -17.77 -8.25
CA GLY A 439 -20.34 -17.86 -7.27
C GLY A 439 -20.66 -17.01 -6.03
N GLY A 440 -21.22 -17.61 -5.01
CA GLY A 440 -21.16 -17.04 -3.67
C GLY A 440 -19.69 -16.85 -3.30
N ILE A 441 -19.35 -15.73 -2.63
CA ILE A 441 -18.04 -15.41 -2.10
C ILE A 441 -17.51 -16.63 -1.32
N THR A 442 -16.45 -17.25 -1.81
CA THR A 442 -15.82 -18.37 -1.10
C THR A 442 -14.55 -17.85 -0.45
N CYS A 443 -14.41 -17.96 0.86
CA CYS A 443 -13.19 -17.54 1.58
C CYS A 443 -11.94 -18.37 1.26
N LYS A 444 -11.93 -19.09 0.14
CA LYS A 444 -10.82 -19.97 -0.28
C LYS A 444 -9.53 -19.23 -0.57
N SER A 445 -9.62 -18.00 -1.11
CA SER A 445 -8.45 -17.15 -1.37
C SER A 445 -7.75 -16.77 -0.07
N VAL A 446 -8.51 -16.31 0.92
CA VAL A 446 -8.01 -15.97 2.26
C VAL A 446 -7.45 -17.20 2.96
N GLN A 447 -8.17 -18.32 2.95
CA GLN A 447 -7.70 -19.57 3.55
C GLN A 447 -6.36 -20.03 2.95
N ARG A 448 -6.23 -19.99 1.63
CA ARG A 448 -4.98 -20.35 0.94
C ARG A 448 -3.86 -19.39 1.27
N HIS A 449 -4.15 -18.09 1.28
CA HIS A 449 -3.18 -17.07 1.63
C HIS A 449 -2.62 -17.26 3.05
N LEU A 450 -3.49 -17.49 4.02
CA LEU A 450 -3.11 -17.79 5.40
C LEU A 450 -2.32 -19.11 5.54
N HIS A 451 -2.67 -20.12 4.75
CA HIS A 451 -1.94 -21.38 4.72
C HIS A 451 -0.48 -21.21 4.28
N HIS A 452 -0.22 -20.32 3.33
CA HIS A 452 1.14 -20.04 2.84
C HIS A 452 1.92 -19.06 3.71
N ARG A 453 1.30 -18.46 4.73
CA ARG A 453 1.92 -17.48 5.63
C ARG A 453 1.64 -17.82 7.10
N PRO A 454 2.05 -19.00 7.58
CA PRO A 454 1.77 -19.43 8.97
C PRO A 454 2.48 -18.52 9.97
N GLY A 455 1.72 -17.90 10.92
CA GLY A 455 2.27 -17.02 11.94
C GLY A 455 2.86 -15.70 11.43
N TYR A 456 2.49 -15.27 10.22
CA TYR A 456 3.02 -14.03 9.66
C TYR A 456 2.31 -12.78 10.17
N TYR A 457 1.01 -12.85 10.45
CA TYR A 457 0.19 -11.71 10.81
C TYR A 457 -0.01 -11.59 12.32
N ALA A 458 0.23 -10.39 12.86
CA ALA A 458 -0.13 -10.05 14.24
C ALA A 458 -1.62 -9.69 14.35
N PHE A 459 -2.17 -9.04 13.32
CA PHE A 459 -3.57 -8.64 13.27
C PHE A 459 -4.21 -9.07 11.95
N ILE A 460 -5.48 -9.47 12.01
CA ILE A 460 -6.32 -9.70 10.84
C ILE A 460 -7.57 -8.82 10.98
N VAL A 461 -7.72 -7.85 10.09
CA VAL A 461 -8.88 -6.98 10.01
C VAL A 461 -9.82 -7.53 8.92
N VAL A 462 -11.04 -7.88 9.29
CA VAL A 462 -12.05 -8.37 8.35
C VAL A 462 -13.16 -7.33 8.25
N SER A 463 -13.33 -6.78 7.06
CA SER A 463 -14.33 -5.73 6.80
C SER A 463 -15.60 -6.33 6.22
N ARG A 464 -16.75 -5.84 6.67
CA ARG A 464 -18.12 -6.14 6.25
C ARG A 464 -18.69 -7.44 6.82
N PRO A 465 -20.01 -7.44 7.17
CA PRO A 465 -20.69 -8.58 7.77
C PRO A 465 -20.62 -9.86 6.95
N HIS A 466 -20.91 -9.75 5.66
CA HIS A 466 -20.93 -10.93 4.76
C HIS A 466 -19.55 -11.53 4.47
N VAL A 467 -18.47 -10.73 4.61
CA VAL A 467 -17.10 -11.23 4.51
C VAL A 467 -16.71 -11.93 5.80
N MET A 468 -17.02 -11.30 6.95
CA MET A 468 -16.73 -11.90 8.26
C MET A 468 -17.47 -13.21 8.45
N GLU A 469 -18.78 -13.27 8.17
CA GLU A 469 -19.60 -14.50 8.24
C GLU A 469 -18.94 -15.69 7.53
N ARG A 470 -18.36 -15.43 6.35
CA ARG A 470 -17.77 -16.49 5.51
C ARG A 470 -16.34 -16.83 5.88
N CYS A 471 -15.57 -15.86 6.35
CA CYS A 471 -14.15 -16.02 6.63
C CYS A 471 -13.84 -16.32 8.09
N ALA A 472 -14.77 -16.05 9.02
CA ALA A 472 -14.56 -16.14 10.47
C ALA A 472 -13.93 -17.46 10.91
N LYS A 473 -14.43 -18.59 10.41
CA LYS A 473 -13.90 -19.92 10.76
C LYS A 473 -12.42 -20.05 10.42
N TYR A 474 -12.00 -19.64 9.23
CA TYR A 474 -10.61 -19.80 8.77
C TYR A 474 -9.67 -18.81 9.46
N VAL A 475 -10.13 -17.58 9.63
CA VAL A 475 -9.37 -16.53 10.32
C VAL A 475 -9.21 -16.89 11.80
N SER A 476 -10.29 -17.34 12.47
CA SER A 476 -10.24 -17.78 13.87
C SER A 476 -9.33 -18.98 14.07
N GLN A 477 -9.41 -20.00 13.20
CA GLN A 477 -8.52 -21.15 13.26
C GLN A 477 -7.05 -20.76 13.10
N TYR A 478 -6.75 -19.82 12.20
CA TYR A 478 -5.40 -19.32 12.03
C TYR A 478 -4.94 -18.55 13.27
N CYS A 479 -5.75 -17.59 13.76
CA CYS A 479 -5.39 -16.79 14.92
C CYS A 479 -5.26 -17.64 16.20
N ASN A 480 -6.13 -18.60 16.42
CA ASN A 480 -6.01 -19.54 17.56
C ASN A 480 -4.72 -20.37 17.48
N ARG A 481 -4.24 -20.67 16.26
CA ARG A 481 -3.00 -21.43 16.08
C ARG A 481 -1.74 -20.59 16.23
N PHE A 482 -1.77 -19.34 15.79
CA PHE A 482 -0.62 -18.46 15.70
C PHE A 482 -0.74 -17.20 16.57
N GLU A 483 -1.76 -17.16 17.44
CA GLU A 483 -1.98 -16.11 18.44
C GLU A 483 -2.14 -14.70 17.87
N CYS A 484 -2.66 -14.57 16.63
CA CYS A 484 -2.99 -13.27 16.07
C CYS A 484 -4.33 -12.76 16.60
N GLN A 485 -4.58 -11.47 16.47
CA GLN A 485 -5.81 -10.85 16.94
C GLN A 485 -6.69 -10.42 15.77
N ILE A 486 -8.00 -10.59 15.93
CA ILE A 486 -9.01 -10.33 14.91
C ILE A 486 -9.70 -9.02 15.23
N VAL A 487 -9.69 -8.09 14.28
CA VAL A 487 -10.53 -6.89 14.29
C VAL A 487 -11.65 -7.09 13.28
N TYR A 488 -12.89 -6.97 13.73
CA TYR A 488 -14.03 -6.97 12.83
C TYR A 488 -14.47 -5.53 12.54
N ASP A 489 -14.28 -5.08 11.31
CA ASP A 489 -14.75 -3.79 10.82
C ASP A 489 -16.17 -3.96 10.30
N ALA A 490 -17.16 -3.74 11.16
CA ALA A 490 -18.58 -3.96 10.86
C ALA A 490 -19.08 -3.01 9.77
N GLU A 491 -18.43 -1.86 9.58
CA GLU A 491 -18.83 -0.78 8.69
C GLU A 491 -20.20 -0.22 9.07
N ALA A 492 -21.28 -1.04 8.93
CA ALA A 492 -22.63 -0.66 9.28
C ALA A 492 -23.49 -1.87 9.71
N LEU A 493 -24.52 -1.61 10.51
CA LEU A 493 -25.55 -2.58 10.89
C LEU A 493 -26.75 -2.49 9.93
N TYR A 494 -26.82 -3.40 8.97
CA TYR A 494 -27.87 -3.36 7.94
C TYR A 494 -29.27 -3.62 8.49
N HIS A 495 -29.40 -4.45 9.54
CA HIS A 495 -30.72 -4.68 10.19
C HIS A 495 -31.31 -3.39 10.75
N VAL A 496 -30.49 -2.46 11.24
CA VAL A 496 -30.96 -1.15 11.76
C VAL A 496 -31.60 -0.33 10.65
N ARG A 497 -30.99 -0.26 9.49
CA ARG A 497 -31.57 0.41 8.32
C ARG A 497 -32.87 -0.25 7.90
N ASP A 498 -32.91 -1.57 7.90
CA ASP A 498 -34.08 -2.31 7.42
C ASP A 498 -35.27 -2.15 8.40
N ILE A 499 -35.03 -2.09 9.71
CA ILE A 499 -36.05 -1.75 10.71
C ILE A 499 -36.60 -0.32 10.50
N LEU A 500 -35.73 0.67 10.36
CA LEU A 500 -36.13 2.06 10.11
C LEU A 500 -36.88 2.21 8.78
N TYR A 501 -36.51 1.41 7.77
CA TYR A 501 -37.20 1.38 6.50
C TYR A 501 -38.62 0.84 6.62
N GLU A 502 -38.87 -0.21 7.40
CA GLU A 502 -40.23 -0.75 7.59
C GLU A 502 -41.14 0.31 8.16
N ALA A 503 -40.71 1.02 9.21
CA ALA A 503 -41.48 2.12 9.79
C ALA A 503 -41.75 3.25 8.78
N PHE A 504 -40.74 3.62 7.97
CA PHE A 504 -40.89 4.64 6.93
C PHE A 504 -41.86 4.21 5.82
N ALA A 505 -41.81 2.95 5.40
CA ALA A 505 -42.59 2.44 4.28
C ALA A 505 -44.10 2.33 4.60
N GLU A 506 -44.47 2.20 5.86
CA GLU A 506 -45.89 2.21 6.27
C GLU A 506 -46.55 3.55 5.95
N ASP A 507 -45.87 4.66 6.19
CA ASP A 507 -46.34 6.03 5.99
C ASP A 507 -46.21 6.53 4.54
N ASN A 508 -45.37 5.86 3.72
CA ASN A 508 -44.98 6.36 2.40
C ASN A 508 -45.10 5.27 1.31
N LYS A 509 -46.28 4.67 1.21
CA LYS A 509 -46.57 3.62 0.21
C LYS A 509 -46.45 4.15 -1.22
N GLY A 510 -45.75 3.40 -2.09
CA GLY A 510 -45.66 3.73 -3.52
C GLY A 510 -44.44 4.59 -3.93
N TRP A 511 -43.48 4.82 -3.05
CA TRP A 511 -42.24 5.54 -3.35
C TRP A 511 -41.21 4.63 -4.00
N PHE A 512 -39.98 5.14 -4.26
CA PHE A 512 -38.95 4.52 -5.10
C PHE A 512 -38.49 3.14 -4.66
N SER A 513 -38.77 2.75 -3.42
CA SER A 513 -38.31 1.47 -2.90
C SER A 513 -39.22 0.33 -3.32
N PRO A 514 -38.75 -0.73 -4.00
CA PRO A 514 -39.56 -1.91 -4.32
C PRO A 514 -39.98 -2.61 -3.03
N GLN A 515 -41.21 -2.36 -2.62
CA GLN A 515 -41.77 -2.89 -1.36
C GLN A 515 -41.75 -4.43 -1.27
N GLU A 516 -41.92 -5.11 -2.41
CA GLU A 516 -42.02 -6.58 -2.45
C GLU A 516 -40.73 -7.33 -2.11
N LYS A 517 -39.56 -6.77 -2.45
CA LYS A 517 -38.29 -7.44 -2.19
C LYS A 517 -37.80 -7.36 -0.75
N ARG A 518 -38.37 -6.47 0.08
CA ARG A 518 -37.92 -6.25 1.47
C ARG A 518 -38.83 -6.85 2.51
N ARG A 519 -40.12 -7.00 2.23
CA ARG A 519 -41.12 -7.63 3.15
C ARG A 519 -40.79 -9.08 3.54
N ASN A 520 -39.93 -9.77 2.78
CA ASN A 520 -39.52 -11.15 3.03
C ASN A 520 -38.14 -11.27 3.67
N ARG A 521 -37.53 -10.20 4.18
CA ARG A 521 -36.29 -10.31 4.94
C ARG A 521 -36.58 -10.64 6.39
N ASP A 522 -36.03 -11.76 6.82
CA ASP A 522 -35.97 -12.12 8.21
C ASP A 522 -34.99 -11.18 8.95
N LEU A 523 -35.53 -10.15 9.62
CA LEU A 523 -34.75 -9.15 10.35
C LEU A 523 -34.03 -9.78 11.54
N ASP A 524 -34.65 -10.72 12.22
CA ASP A 524 -34.06 -11.43 13.34
C ASP A 524 -32.87 -12.30 12.89
N ALA A 525 -33.00 -13.01 11.78
CA ALA A 525 -31.88 -13.75 11.21
C ALA A 525 -30.76 -12.82 10.71
N THR A 526 -31.08 -11.64 10.17
CA THR A 526 -30.07 -10.66 9.77
C THR A 526 -29.33 -10.13 10.99
N ARG A 527 -30.06 -9.73 12.03
CA ARG A 527 -29.49 -9.29 13.30
C ARG A 527 -28.64 -10.38 13.96
N ALA A 528 -29.13 -11.61 14.01
CA ALA A 528 -28.41 -12.74 14.59
C ALA A 528 -27.09 -13.01 13.85
N ARG A 529 -27.06 -12.90 12.52
CA ARG A 529 -25.84 -13.05 11.71
C ARG A 529 -24.84 -11.94 11.97
N GLU A 530 -25.29 -10.67 12.00
CA GLU A 530 -24.38 -9.53 12.23
C GLU A 530 -23.74 -9.59 13.62
N PHE A 531 -24.52 -9.85 14.67
CA PHE A 531 -23.97 -10.01 16.03
C PHE A 531 -23.22 -11.33 16.21
N GLY A 532 -23.66 -12.42 15.56
CA GLY A 532 -22.95 -13.69 15.55
C GLY A 532 -21.56 -13.62 14.96
N ALA A 533 -21.33 -12.75 13.97
CA ALA A 533 -20.00 -12.50 13.41
C ALA A 533 -19.06 -11.83 14.43
N MET A 534 -19.58 -11.02 15.34
CA MET A 534 -18.78 -10.27 16.32
C MET A 534 -18.16 -11.17 17.40
N GLN A 535 -18.71 -12.36 17.65
CA GLN A 535 -18.17 -13.31 18.63
C GLN A 535 -16.75 -13.82 18.30
N TYR A 536 -16.35 -13.73 17.04
CA TYR A 536 -15.01 -14.13 16.60
C TYR A 536 -13.98 -13.01 16.73
N ALA A 537 -14.39 -11.79 17.03
CA ALA A 537 -13.53 -10.62 17.05
C ALA A 537 -12.97 -10.36 18.44
N HIS A 538 -11.71 -9.90 18.48
CA HIS A 538 -11.06 -9.38 19.68
C HIS A 538 -11.32 -7.86 19.83
N ALA A 539 -11.66 -7.17 18.74
CA ALA A 539 -12.18 -5.81 18.73
C ALA A 539 -13.19 -5.65 17.58
N VAL A 540 -14.15 -4.75 17.74
CA VAL A 540 -15.13 -4.39 16.71
C VAL A 540 -14.97 -2.91 16.39
N THR A 541 -15.00 -2.54 15.10
CA THR A 541 -15.08 -1.14 14.68
C THR A 541 -16.37 -0.87 13.94
N THR A 542 -16.96 0.31 14.14
CA THR A 542 -18.13 0.80 13.41
C THR A 542 -17.94 2.26 13.04
N VAL A 543 -18.69 2.74 12.05
CA VAL A 543 -18.62 4.16 11.62
C VAL A 543 -19.60 5.05 12.38
N SER A 544 -20.61 4.46 13.03
CA SER A 544 -21.74 5.18 13.62
C SER A 544 -21.76 5.08 15.14
N SER A 545 -21.89 6.23 15.80
CA SER A 545 -22.06 6.30 17.27
C SER A 545 -23.32 5.60 17.75
N ASP A 546 -24.42 5.67 16.99
CA ASP A 546 -25.65 4.95 17.31
C ASP A 546 -25.46 3.44 17.27
N GLU A 547 -24.78 2.95 16.22
CA GLU A 547 -24.48 1.52 16.09
C GLU A 547 -23.49 1.05 17.15
N GLN A 548 -22.49 1.88 17.53
CA GLN A 548 -21.60 1.57 18.64
C GLN A 548 -22.40 1.31 19.94
N ARG A 549 -23.33 2.20 20.27
CA ARG A 549 -24.21 2.02 21.46
C ARG A 549 -25.06 0.74 21.36
N ARG A 550 -25.61 0.43 20.17
CA ARG A 550 -26.41 -0.78 19.94
C ARG A 550 -25.60 -2.05 20.08
N ILE A 551 -24.36 -2.07 19.56
CA ILE A 551 -23.43 -3.21 19.69
C ILE A 551 -23.09 -3.43 21.16
N GLN A 552 -22.77 -2.37 21.91
CA GLN A 552 -22.49 -2.45 23.34
C GLN A 552 -23.71 -2.93 24.14
N ALA A 553 -24.89 -2.40 23.86
CA ALA A 553 -26.13 -2.80 24.48
C ALA A 553 -26.54 -4.27 24.19
N ALA A 554 -26.11 -4.81 23.05
CA ALA A 554 -26.29 -6.22 22.71
C ALA A 554 -25.36 -7.17 23.47
N GLY A 555 -24.49 -6.66 24.35
CA GLY A 555 -23.60 -7.47 25.19
C GLY A 555 -22.42 -8.08 24.45
N VAL A 556 -21.98 -7.49 23.35
CA VAL A 556 -20.75 -7.89 22.64
C VAL A 556 -19.57 -7.67 23.57
N LYS A 557 -18.80 -8.74 23.87
CA LYS A 557 -17.68 -8.71 24.83
C LYS A 557 -16.45 -7.95 24.31
N ALA A 558 -16.24 -7.95 23.00
CA ALA A 558 -15.11 -7.26 22.38
C ALA A 558 -15.26 -5.74 22.53
N PRO A 559 -14.22 -4.97 22.79
CA PRO A 559 -14.25 -3.52 22.78
C PRO A 559 -14.69 -2.98 21.41
N VAL A 560 -15.53 -1.93 21.43
CA VAL A 560 -16.15 -1.35 20.23
C VAL A 560 -15.60 0.05 20.00
N PHE A 561 -14.96 0.27 18.86
CA PHE A 561 -14.33 1.54 18.49
C PHE A 561 -15.09 2.24 17.36
N LEU A 562 -15.08 3.57 17.40
CA LEU A 562 -15.69 4.40 16.36
C LEU A 562 -14.62 4.83 15.35
N ILE A 563 -14.65 4.25 14.17
CA ILE A 563 -13.73 4.54 13.05
C ILE A 563 -14.55 5.06 11.85
N GLY A 564 -14.71 6.38 11.77
CA GLY A 564 -15.52 7.02 10.71
C GLY A 564 -14.85 7.05 9.33
N HIS A 565 -15.42 7.82 8.42
CA HIS A 565 -14.83 8.14 7.13
C HIS A 565 -13.64 9.08 7.31
N VAL A 566 -12.66 9.01 6.40
CA VAL A 566 -11.49 9.89 6.41
C VAL A 566 -11.76 11.11 5.54
N LYS A 567 -11.71 12.28 6.13
CA LYS A 567 -11.84 13.57 5.45
C LYS A 567 -10.95 14.60 6.15
N ASP A 568 -10.06 15.24 5.40
CA ASP A 568 -9.36 16.41 5.88
C ASP A 568 -10.20 17.67 5.61
N PRO A 569 -10.13 18.72 6.43
CA PRO A 569 -10.77 19.98 6.10
C PRO A 569 -10.28 20.51 4.76
N SER A 570 -11.20 20.86 3.86
CA SER A 570 -10.85 21.43 2.56
C SER A 570 -10.21 22.80 2.71
N THR A 571 -9.13 23.05 2.00
CA THR A 571 -8.48 24.36 1.88
C THR A 571 -8.96 25.14 0.66
N ASP A 572 -9.65 24.47 -0.26
CA ASP A 572 -10.10 25.03 -1.52
C ASP A 572 -11.40 25.82 -1.37
N HIS A 573 -11.57 26.84 -2.22
CA HIS A 573 -12.81 27.60 -2.38
C HIS A 573 -13.39 28.15 -1.05
N GLN A 574 -12.64 29.02 -0.38
CA GLN A 574 -13.09 29.63 0.91
C GLN A 574 -14.04 30.82 0.69
N LEU A 575 -15.14 30.60 -0.08
CA LEU A 575 -16.13 31.63 -0.31
C LEU A 575 -16.84 32.06 0.99
N SER A 576 -17.12 33.36 1.10
CA SER A 576 -17.87 33.98 2.19
C SER A 576 -19.39 33.66 2.10
N PHE A 577 -20.13 34.06 3.12
CA PHE A 577 -21.57 33.89 3.16
C PHE A 577 -22.27 34.54 1.96
N SER A 578 -21.90 35.78 1.59
CA SER A 578 -22.51 36.54 0.48
C SER A 578 -22.21 35.95 -0.90
N GLU A 579 -21.12 35.22 -1.05
CA GLU A 579 -20.72 34.56 -2.29
C GLU A 579 -21.38 33.18 -2.47
N ARG A 580 -22.13 32.73 -1.48
CA ARG A 580 -22.81 31.42 -1.50
C ARG A 580 -24.32 31.60 -1.52
N SER A 581 -25.02 30.67 -2.15
CA SER A 581 -26.47 30.66 -2.17
C SER A 581 -27.06 29.28 -2.33
N GLY A 582 -28.35 29.13 -2.00
CA GLY A 582 -29.08 27.91 -2.25
C GLY A 582 -28.80 26.73 -1.31
N VAL A 583 -29.56 25.70 -1.52
CA VAL A 583 -29.58 24.45 -0.75
C VAL A 583 -29.05 23.32 -1.65
N LEU A 584 -28.18 22.48 -1.16
CA LEU A 584 -27.59 21.35 -1.87
C LEU A 584 -28.04 20.01 -1.27
N PHE A 585 -28.50 19.10 -2.11
CA PHE A 585 -28.61 17.69 -1.82
C PHE A 585 -27.71 16.88 -2.76
N VAL A 586 -26.96 15.91 -2.24
CA VAL A 586 -26.11 15.01 -3.03
C VAL A 586 -26.54 13.57 -2.80
N GLY A 587 -26.67 12.77 -3.86
CA GLY A 587 -27.03 11.36 -3.73
C GLY A 587 -26.71 10.52 -4.96
N ALA A 588 -26.26 9.28 -4.77
CA ALA A 588 -26.27 8.26 -5.82
C ALA A 588 -27.64 7.53 -5.77
N PHE A 589 -28.23 7.27 -6.94
CA PHE A 589 -29.60 6.76 -7.05
C PHE A 589 -29.70 5.38 -7.71
N HIS A 590 -28.58 4.66 -7.86
CA HIS A 590 -28.61 3.31 -8.45
C HIS A 590 -29.36 2.29 -7.56
N ASN A 591 -29.71 1.16 -8.14
CA ASN A 591 -30.68 0.14 -7.61
C ASN A 591 -30.54 -0.32 -6.14
N ASN A 592 -29.43 0.00 -5.45
CA ASN A 592 -29.25 -0.35 -4.03
C ASN A 592 -29.23 0.87 -3.09
N MET A 593 -29.51 2.08 -3.62
CA MET A 593 -29.39 3.36 -2.89
C MET A 593 -30.72 4.10 -2.81
N TYR A 594 -31.84 3.36 -2.65
CA TYR A 594 -33.21 3.92 -2.57
C TYR A 594 -33.36 5.01 -1.52
N TYR A 595 -32.63 4.87 -0.40
CA TYR A 595 -32.70 5.82 0.71
C TYR A 595 -32.35 7.25 0.30
N ASN A 596 -31.57 7.47 -0.77
CA ASN A 596 -31.32 8.81 -1.28
C ASN A 596 -32.51 9.38 -2.04
N GLY A 597 -33.20 8.55 -2.85
CA GLY A 597 -34.39 8.93 -3.59
C GLY A 597 -35.56 9.24 -2.65
N ASP A 598 -35.78 8.35 -1.68
CA ASP A 598 -36.83 8.50 -0.68
C ASP A 598 -36.57 9.74 0.20
N ALA A 599 -35.32 9.99 0.59
CA ALA A 599 -34.95 11.14 1.42
C ALA A 599 -35.25 12.48 0.72
N ILE A 600 -34.81 12.62 -0.57
CA ILE A 600 -35.06 13.89 -1.29
C ILE A 600 -36.55 14.05 -1.63
N ARG A 601 -37.23 12.99 -2.02
CA ARG A 601 -38.67 13.06 -2.27
C ARG A 601 -39.46 13.44 -1.00
N TRP A 602 -39.12 12.84 0.12
CA TRP A 602 -39.75 13.19 1.42
C TRP A 602 -39.53 14.68 1.74
N PHE A 603 -38.31 15.19 1.53
CA PHE A 603 -38.02 16.60 1.73
C PHE A 603 -38.82 17.51 0.80
N LEU A 604 -38.94 17.16 -0.48
CA LEU A 604 -39.70 17.89 -1.46
C LEU A 604 -41.18 17.93 -1.11
N GLU A 605 -41.76 16.83 -0.65
CA GLU A 605 -43.18 16.73 -0.30
C GLU A 605 -43.52 17.40 1.02
N ARG A 606 -42.67 17.27 2.04
CA ARG A 606 -42.98 17.66 3.41
C ARG A 606 -42.38 18.99 3.84
N CYS A 607 -41.30 19.44 3.19
CA CYS A 607 -40.51 20.58 3.64
C CYS A 607 -40.39 21.70 2.60
N TYR A 608 -40.09 21.38 1.35
CA TYR A 608 -39.55 22.35 0.39
C TYR A 608 -40.46 23.50 0.06
N SER A 609 -41.76 23.33 0.05
CA SER A 609 -42.75 24.43 -0.21
C SER A 609 -42.56 25.62 0.76
N ASN A 610 -42.03 25.39 1.96
CA ASN A 610 -41.77 26.39 2.98
C ASN A 610 -40.31 26.80 3.08
N VAL A 611 -39.47 26.36 2.15
CA VAL A 611 -38.07 26.79 2.02
C VAL A 611 -37.94 27.84 0.91
N ALA A 612 -37.44 29.02 1.27
CA ALA A 612 -37.35 30.14 0.33
C ALA A 612 -36.20 30.00 -0.69
N ALA A 613 -35.13 29.32 -0.34
CA ALA A 613 -33.94 29.16 -1.11
C ALA A 613 -34.08 28.17 -2.29
N PRO A 614 -33.39 28.37 -3.43
CA PRO A 614 -33.36 27.41 -4.52
C PRO A 614 -32.62 26.11 -4.07
N LEU A 615 -33.06 24.99 -4.66
CA LEU A 615 -32.52 23.65 -4.34
C LEU A 615 -31.76 23.06 -5.54
N THR A 616 -30.55 22.62 -5.32
CA THR A 616 -29.79 21.81 -6.27
C THR A 616 -29.76 20.35 -5.79
N ILE A 617 -30.22 19.44 -6.65
CA ILE A 617 -30.14 17.99 -6.46
C ILE A 617 -29.05 17.47 -7.37
N ALA A 618 -27.88 17.14 -6.82
CA ALA A 618 -26.76 16.60 -7.57
C ALA A 618 -26.66 15.08 -7.32
N GLY A 619 -26.46 14.32 -8.40
CA GLY A 619 -26.44 12.90 -8.23
C GLY A 619 -25.80 12.11 -9.37
N PHE A 620 -25.90 10.80 -9.23
CA PHE A 620 -25.52 9.84 -10.25
C PHE A 620 -26.71 8.89 -10.48
N LEU A 621 -27.14 8.77 -11.74
CA LEU A 621 -28.32 7.99 -12.15
C LEU A 621 -29.61 8.45 -11.46
N VAL A 622 -29.90 9.76 -11.54
CA VAL A 622 -31.15 10.31 -10.99
C VAL A 622 -32.34 9.65 -11.69
N PRO A 623 -33.27 9.00 -10.94
CA PRO A 623 -34.41 8.28 -11.50
C PRO A 623 -35.32 9.20 -12.34
N ARG A 624 -35.84 8.65 -13.43
CA ARG A 624 -36.80 9.35 -14.29
C ARG A 624 -38.03 9.80 -13.48
N GLU A 625 -38.53 8.95 -12.62
CA GLU A 625 -39.68 9.22 -11.76
C GLU A 625 -39.47 10.45 -10.84
N LEU A 626 -38.22 10.65 -10.36
CA LEU A 626 -37.87 11.81 -9.55
C LEU A 626 -37.86 13.07 -10.40
N LYS A 627 -37.33 12.98 -11.64
CA LYS A 627 -37.33 14.12 -12.58
C LYS A 627 -38.74 14.53 -12.95
N GLU A 628 -39.59 13.60 -13.35
CA GLU A 628 -41.00 13.82 -13.67
C GLU A 628 -41.79 14.38 -12.46
N TYR A 629 -41.53 13.89 -11.27
CA TYR A 629 -42.09 14.41 -10.05
C TYR A 629 -41.68 15.89 -9.83
N VAL A 630 -40.39 16.24 -9.97
CA VAL A 630 -39.92 17.62 -9.83
C VAL A 630 -40.56 18.51 -10.89
N GLU A 631 -40.66 18.10 -12.15
CA GLU A 631 -41.29 18.83 -13.24
C GLU A 631 -42.78 19.10 -13.00
N SER A 632 -43.50 18.21 -12.35
CA SER A 632 -44.92 18.36 -12.04
C SER A 632 -45.22 19.35 -10.89
N ARG A 633 -44.19 19.81 -10.19
CA ARG A 633 -44.34 20.73 -9.05
C ARG A 633 -44.50 22.17 -9.52
N THR A 634 -45.32 22.95 -8.78
CA THR A 634 -45.51 24.38 -9.04
C THR A 634 -44.24 25.22 -8.78
N ASP A 635 -43.36 24.74 -7.92
CA ASP A 635 -42.08 25.37 -7.56
C ASP A 635 -40.88 24.77 -8.30
N SER A 636 -41.10 24.00 -9.35
CA SER A 636 -40.06 23.34 -10.18
C SER A 636 -38.98 24.28 -10.69
N HIS A 637 -39.34 25.52 -11.01
CA HIS A 637 -38.41 26.55 -11.48
C HIS A 637 -37.32 26.96 -10.50
N ARG A 638 -37.45 26.56 -9.22
CA ARG A 638 -36.45 26.76 -8.15
C ARG A 638 -35.63 25.51 -7.85
N ILE A 639 -35.82 24.43 -8.60
CA ILE A 639 -35.17 23.16 -8.38
C ILE A 639 -34.30 22.83 -9.58
N THR A 640 -33.03 22.65 -9.36
CA THR A 640 -32.06 22.23 -10.38
C THR A 640 -31.64 20.78 -10.14
N ILE A 641 -31.74 19.93 -11.15
CA ILE A 641 -31.24 18.54 -11.10
C ILE A 641 -29.98 18.46 -11.95
N LEU A 642 -28.88 18.07 -11.34
CA LEU A 642 -27.59 17.79 -11.98
C LEU A 642 -27.33 16.29 -11.95
N ASP A 643 -27.43 15.63 -13.11
CA ASP A 643 -27.17 14.21 -13.27
C ASP A 643 -25.72 13.99 -13.71
N LYS A 644 -25.01 13.08 -13.03
CA LYS A 644 -23.62 12.72 -13.29
C LYS A 644 -22.63 13.90 -13.13
N VAL A 645 -22.45 14.34 -11.92
CA VAL A 645 -21.41 15.29 -11.55
C VAL A 645 -20.13 14.53 -11.18
N ASP A 646 -19.04 14.75 -11.90
CA ASP A 646 -17.77 14.04 -11.68
C ASP A 646 -16.99 14.63 -10.51
N ASP A 647 -17.06 15.95 -10.28
CA ASP A 647 -16.45 16.65 -9.15
C ASP A 647 -17.50 17.52 -8.44
N LEU A 648 -17.73 17.21 -7.18
CA LEU A 648 -18.71 17.92 -6.33
C LEU A 648 -18.12 19.12 -5.59
N SER A 649 -16.81 19.36 -5.69
CA SER A 649 -16.10 20.37 -4.91
C SER A 649 -16.67 21.76 -5.08
N GLU A 650 -16.98 22.16 -6.32
CA GLU A 650 -17.59 23.46 -6.63
C GLU A 650 -18.99 23.59 -6.00
N LEU A 651 -19.80 22.51 -6.03
CA LEU A 651 -21.14 22.54 -5.43
C LEU A 651 -21.06 22.69 -3.92
N TYR A 652 -20.16 21.96 -3.24
CA TYR A 652 -19.95 22.13 -1.79
C TYR A 652 -19.39 23.53 -1.46
N ALA A 653 -18.62 24.13 -2.36
CA ALA A 653 -18.04 25.45 -2.16
C ALA A 653 -19.03 26.60 -2.38
N THR A 654 -19.97 26.50 -3.32
CA THR A 654 -20.85 27.58 -3.76
C THR A 654 -22.22 27.61 -3.08
N HIS A 655 -22.68 26.46 -2.57
CA HIS A 655 -23.96 26.40 -1.86
C HIS A 655 -23.83 26.89 -0.42
N ARG A 656 -24.96 27.36 0.15
CA ARG A 656 -25.02 27.92 1.50
C ARG A 656 -25.40 26.88 2.54
N VAL A 657 -26.27 25.93 2.19
CA VAL A 657 -26.76 24.87 3.10
C VAL A 657 -26.70 23.51 2.41
N PHE A 658 -26.23 22.51 3.11
CA PHE A 658 -26.35 21.10 2.71
C PHE A 658 -27.49 20.44 3.48
N ILE A 659 -28.31 19.60 2.81
CA ILE A 659 -29.37 18.84 3.49
C ILE A 659 -29.15 17.34 3.42
N ALA A 660 -29.40 16.66 4.54
CA ALA A 660 -29.38 15.20 4.68
C ALA A 660 -30.66 14.70 5.38
N PRO A 661 -31.82 14.77 4.69
CA PRO A 661 -33.13 14.51 5.30
C PRO A 661 -33.53 13.03 5.35
N HIS A 662 -32.53 12.12 5.48
CA HIS A 662 -32.73 10.69 5.45
C HIS A 662 -33.57 10.21 6.64
N GLN A 663 -34.67 9.52 6.39
CA GLN A 663 -35.56 8.96 7.41
C GLN A 663 -35.12 7.57 7.86
N TYR A 664 -34.33 6.91 7.05
CA TYR A 664 -33.67 5.63 7.35
C TYR A 664 -32.31 5.53 6.72
N ALA A 665 -31.32 5.00 7.45
CA ALA A 665 -29.97 4.79 7.00
C ALA A 665 -29.26 3.81 7.94
N CYS A 666 -28.09 3.33 7.54
CA CYS A 666 -27.13 2.65 8.42
C CYS A 666 -25.75 3.29 8.25
N GLY A 667 -24.90 3.15 9.25
CA GLY A 667 -23.61 3.84 9.28
C GLY A 667 -23.76 5.37 9.27
N ILE A 668 -22.73 6.06 8.75
CA ILE A 668 -22.76 7.50 8.48
C ILE A 668 -22.68 7.75 6.98
N GLN A 669 -23.37 8.80 6.53
CA GLN A 669 -23.38 9.14 5.12
C GLN A 669 -22.07 9.87 4.72
N TYR A 670 -21.32 9.32 3.78
CA TYR A 670 -20.05 9.88 3.29
C TYR A 670 -20.20 11.33 2.81
N LYS A 671 -21.27 11.65 2.08
CA LYS A 671 -21.60 12.98 1.58
C LYS A 671 -21.76 14.02 2.69
N VAL A 672 -22.23 13.62 3.89
CA VAL A 672 -22.30 14.49 5.06
C VAL A 672 -20.91 14.77 5.61
N SER A 673 -20.05 13.76 5.77
CA SER A 673 -18.65 13.99 6.15
C SER A 673 -17.93 14.89 5.14
N GLU A 674 -18.30 14.77 3.87
CA GLU A 674 -17.75 15.60 2.80
C GLU A 674 -18.23 17.05 2.87
N SER A 675 -19.55 17.30 3.02
CA SER A 675 -20.08 18.66 3.20
C SER A 675 -19.45 19.36 4.39
N LEU A 676 -19.35 18.65 5.52
CA LEU A 676 -18.70 19.19 6.72
C LEU A 676 -17.20 19.50 6.50
N SER A 677 -16.50 18.73 5.66
CA SER A 677 -15.09 18.98 5.35
C SER A 677 -14.88 20.27 4.55
N PHE A 678 -15.84 20.65 3.70
CA PHE A 678 -15.86 21.96 3.04
C PHE A 678 -16.34 23.10 3.95
N GLY A 679 -16.70 22.78 5.20
CA GLY A 679 -17.33 23.73 6.10
C GLY A 679 -18.68 24.22 5.56
N LEU A 680 -19.42 23.38 4.83
CA LEU A 680 -20.77 23.67 4.38
C LEU A 680 -21.74 23.33 5.49
N PRO A 681 -22.43 24.31 6.11
CA PRO A 681 -23.41 24.07 7.14
C PRO A 681 -24.46 23.07 6.72
N THR A 682 -24.69 22.08 7.58
CA THR A 682 -25.49 20.91 7.25
C THR A 682 -26.74 20.83 8.14
N VAL A 683 -27.88 20.67 7.47
CA VAL A 683 -29.20 20.40 8.11
C VAL A 683 -29.54 18.93 7.87
N MET A 684 -29.89 18.21 8.94
CA MET A 684 -30.11 16.77 8.85
C MET A 684 -31.24 16.25 9.72
N SER A 685 -31.77 15.08 9.35
CA SER A 685 -32.70 14.35 10.18
C SER A 685 -32.07 13.82 11.47
N LYS A 686 -32.87 13.49 12.46
CA LYS A 686 -32.39 12.87 13.72
C LYS A 686 -31.70 11.51 13.50
N VAL A 687 -32.10 10.75 12.48
CA VAL A 687 -31.43 9.49 12.12
C VAL A 687 -29.95 9.73 11.78
N THR A 688 -29.69 10.70 10.89
CA THR A 688 -28.33 11.09 10.53
C THR A 688 -27.57 11.71 11.69
N TYR A 689 -28.20 12.58 12.44
CA TYR A 689 -27.68 13.23 13.64
C TYR A 689 -27.13 12.22 14.66
N ASN A 690 -27.96 11.25 15.03
CA ASN A 690 -27.63 10.21 16.01
C ASN A 690 -26.48 9.30 15.52
N ALA A 691 -26.44 9.04 14.20
CA ALA A 691 -25.38 8.25 13.58
C ALA A 691 -24.00 8.91 13.72
N PHE A 692 -23.90 10.23 13.56
CA PHE A 692 -22.69 10.99 13.79
C PHE A 692 -22.32 11.19 15.26
N GLY A 693 -23.28 10.98 16.17
CA GLY A 693 -23.04 11.10 17.60
C GLY A 693 -23.01 12.54 18.11
N PHE A 694 -23.69 13.46 17.45
CA PHE A 694 -23.88 14.81 17.95
C PHE A 694 -24.74 14.81 19.21
N ASN A 695 -24.41 15.66 20.15
CA ASN A 695 -25.21 15.84 21.38
C ASN A 695 -26.24 16.93 21.20
N ASP A 696 -27.35 16.86 21.99
CA ASP A 696 -28.37 17.92 21.94
C ASP A 696 -27.74 19.28 22.26
N GLY A 697 -28.06 20.26 21.40
CA GLY A 697 -27.47 21.59 21.46
C GLY A 697 -26.14 21.78 20.76
N ASP A 698 -25.62 20.72 20.09
CA ASP A 698 -24.37 20.83 19.31
C ASP A 698 -24.57 21.79 18.14
N ALA A 699 -23.75 22.84 18.11
CA ALA A 699 -23.80 23.89 17.08
C ALA A 699 -23.07 23.55 15.79
N THR A 700 -22.60 22.32 15.63
CA THR A 700 -21.92 21.83 14.42
C THR A 700 -22.88 21.67 13.26
N VAL A 701 -24.12 21.25 13.56
CA VAL A 701 -25.18 20.98 12.57
C VAL A 701 -26.55 21.44 13.11
N CYS A 702 -27.54 21.58 12.24
CA CYS A 702 -28.91 21.77 12.63
C CYS A 702 -29.73 20.50 12.36
N SER A 703 -30.48 20.01 13.33
CA SER A 703 -31.29 18.81 13.12
C SER A 703 -32.68 18.92 13.76
N ALA A 704 -33.67 18.29 13.12
CA ALA A 704 -35.01 18.13 13.66
C ALA A 704 -35.56 16.74 13.32
N ALA A 705 -36.56 16.32 14.09
CA ALA A 705 -37.27 15.07 13.87
C ALA A 705 -38.46 15.24 12.91
N ASP A 706 -39.05 16.43 12.87
CA ASP A 706 -40.22 16.75 12.10
C ASP A 706 -39.96 17.72 10.94
N PRO A 707 -40.80 17.78 9.92
CA PRO A 707 -40.65 18.65 8.77
C PRO A 707 -40.54 20.15 9.09
N ALA A 708 -41.35 20.66 10.02
CA ALA A 708 -41.37 22.09 10.36
C ALA A 708 -40.04 22.52 11.00
N GLY A 709 -39.51 21.72 11.90
CA GLY A 709 -38.19 21.93 12.49
C GLY A 709 -37.07 21.91 11.45
N LEU A 710 -37.11 21.00 10.47
CA LEU A 710 -36.10 20.97 9.39
C LEU A 710 -36.18 22.21 8.50
N VAL A 711 -37.40 22.69 8.17
CA VAL A 711 -37.61 23.94 7.44
C VAL A 711 -37.05 25.12 8.25
N ALA A 712 -37.36 25.23 9.52
CA ALA A 712 -36.79 26.28 10.37
C ALA A 712 -35.27 26.24 10.41
N CYS A 713 -34.67 25.05 10.47
CA CYS A 713 -33.21 24.86 10.37
C CYS A 713 -32.66 25.38 9.05
N VAL A 714 -33.26 24.99 7.91
CA VAL A 714 -32.76 25.39 6.58
C VAL A 714 -32.85 26.91 6.42
N ASN A 715 -33.99 27.51 6.71
CA ASN A 715 -34.20 28.95 6.55
C ASN A 715 -33.26 29.76 7.49
N ARG A 716 -33.15 29.36 8.77
CA ARG A 716 -32.23 29.99 9.70
C ARG A 716 -30.78 29.97 9.21
N VAL A 717 -30.28 28.80 8.81
CA VAL A 717 -28.88 28.65 8.36
C VAL A 717 -28.64 29.34 7.03
N HIS A 718 -29.64 29.38 6.16
CA HIS A 718 -29.55 30.05 4.88
C HIS A 718 -29.55 31.59 5.00
N ASP A 719 -30.31 32.17 5.92
CA ASP A 719 -30.58 33.61 5.98
C ASP A 719 -29.81 34.32 7.10
N ASP A 720 -29.35 33.61 8.14
CA ASP A 720 -28.57 34.15 9.26
C ASP A 720 -27.08 33.90 9.08
N GLN A 721 -26.34 34.96 8.72
CA GLN A 721 -24.89 34.89 8.53
C GLN A 721 -24.15 34.42 9.79
N GLY A 722 -24.55 34.89 10.98
CA GLY A 722 -23.88 34.50 12.23
C GLY A 722 -24.05 33.02 12.55
N ALA A 723 -25.27 32.49 12.35
CA ALA A 723 -25.54 31.06 12.49
C ALA A 723 -24.73 30.24 11.48
N TRP A 724 -24.65 30.72 10.23
CA TRP A 724 -23.91 30.08 9.16
C TRP A 724 -22.40 30.00 9.45
N GLU A 725 -21.80 31.14 9.84
CA GLU A 725 -20.36 31.21 10.16
C GLU A 725 -19.98 30.34 11.35
N SER A 726 -20.81 30.36 12.39
CA SER A 726 -20.62 29.49 13.56
C SER A 726 -20.66 28.02 13.20
N MET A 727 -21.67 27.58 12.45
CA MET A 727 -21.78 26.19 12.01
C MET A 727 -20.62 25.79 11.09
N ARG A 728 -20.19 26.68 10.19
CA ARG A 728 -19.04 26.45 9.33
C ARG A 728 -17.77 26.17 10.13
N ALA A 729 -17.48 27.02 11.10
CA ALA A 729 -16.30 26.88 11.95
C ALA A 729 -16.34 25.57 12.75
N ASN A 730 -17.49 25.26 13.37
CA ASN A 730 -17.70 24.05 14.14
C ASN A 730 -17.60 22.78 13.28
N SER A 731 -18.17 22.79 12.07
CA SER A 731 -18.10 21.68 11.12
C SER A 731 -16.65 21.35 10.75
N ARG A 732 -15.83 22.36 10.44
CA ARG A 732 -14.41 22.19 10.12
C ARG A 732 -13.63 21.62 11.31
N LYS A 733 -13.86 22.16 12.51
CA LYS A 733 -13.24 21.67 13.75
C LYS A 733 -13.65 20.23 14.04
N PHE A 734 -14.91 19.89 13.85
CA PHE A 734 -15.40 18.52 14.01
C PHE A 734 -14.67 17.55 13.06
N ILE A 735 -14.56 17.88 11.78
CA ILE A 735 -13.83 17.05 10.80
C ILE A 735 -12.35 16.93 11.18
N GLU A 736 -11.71 18.04 11.53
CA GLU A 736 -10.30 18.04 11.93
C GLU A 736 -10.03 17.11 13.12
N THR A 737 -10.88 17.15 14.13
CA THR A 737 -10.69 16.40 15.38
C THR A 737 -11.15 14.95 15.34
N THR A 738 -12.09 14.60 14.45
CA THR A 738 -12.74 13.28 14.45
C THR A 738 -12.52 12.46 13.17
N HIS A 739 -12.39 13.12 12.00
CA HIS A 739 -12.39 12.50 10.68
C HIS A 739 -11.11 12.74 9.87
N SER A 740 -10.22 13.66 10.31
CA SER A 740 -8.96 13.89 9.61
C SER A 740 -8.08 12.63 9.60
N LYS A 741 -7.17 12.57 8.63
CA LYS A 741 -6.17 11.47 8.57
C LYS A 741 -5.44 11.28 9.89
N VAL A 742 -5.09 12.38 10.55
CA VAL A 742 -4.43 12.35 11.86
C VAL A 742 -5.34 11.75 12.94
N ALA A 743 -6.59 12.20 12.99
CA ALA A 743 -7.56 11.72 13.97
C ALA A 743 -7.87 10.23 13.79
N VAL A 744 -8.11 9.79 12.55
CA VAL A 744 -8.42 8.38 12.25
C VAL A 744 -7.19 7.49 12.45
N THR A 745 -5.98 7.96 12.12
CA THR A 745 -4.74 7.22 12.42
C THR A 745 -4.59 6.98 13.92
N ARG A 746 -4.87 8.01 14.75
CA ARG A 746 -4.85 7.89 16.22
C ARG A 746 -5.84 6.85 16.72
N LYS A 747 -7.05 6.82 16.15
CA LYS A 747 -8.07 5.82 16.51
C LYS A 747 -7.65 4.39 16.12
N TRP A 748 -7.05 4.18 14.96
CA TRP A 748 -6.47 2.88 14.59
C TRP A 748 -5.33 2.48 15.53
N ARG A 749 -4.47 3.42 15.90
CA ARG A 749 -3.42 3.17 16.91
C ARG A 749 -4.02 2.71 18.23
N GLU A 750 -5.08 3.37 18.69
CA GLU A 750 -5.80 2.99 19.92
C GLU A 750 -6.36 1.56 19.83
N VAL A 751 -6.99 1.18 18.72
CA VAL A 751 -7.47 -0.20 18.50
C VAL A 751 -6.33 -1.21 18.70
N PHE A 752 -5.22 -1.02 18.00
CA PHE A 752 -4.11 -1.95 18.03
C PHE A 752 -3.39 -1.98 19.37
N GLN A 753 -3.20 -0.83 20.02
CA GLN A 753 -2.59 -0.74 21.35
C GLN A 753 -3.46 -1.42 22.41
N THR A 754 -4.78 -1.24 22.36
CA THR A 754 -5.71 -1.91 23.27
C THR A 754 -5.59 -3.43 23.12
N LEU A 755 -5.54 -3.92 21.89
CA LEU A 755 -5.38 -5.34 21.62
C LEU A 755 -4.02 -5.87 22.10
N GLN A 756 -2.93 -5.16 21.84
CA GLN A 756 -1.59 -5.54 22.33
C GLN A 756 -1.53 -5.59 23.84
N SER A 757 -2.07 -4.58 24.53
CA SER A 757 -2.09 -4.51 25.99
C SER A 757 -2.96 -5.61 26.62
N THR A 758 -4.09 -5.96 26.00
CA THR A 758 -4.93 -7.06 26.44
C THR A 758 -4.19 -8.40 26.29
N ARG A 759 -3.57 -8.62 25.15
CA ARG A 759 -2.76 -9.82 24.91
C ARG A 759 -1.60 -9.94 25.89
N GLN A 760 -0.89 -8.85 26.15
CA GLN A 760 0.22 -8.85 27.10
C GLN A 760 -0.25 -9.24 28.50
N ARG A 761 -1.36 -8.66 28.97
CA ARG A 761 -1.97 -9.03 30.28
C ARG A 761 -2.35 -10.50 30.35
N GLU A 762 -3.00 -11.03 29.31
CA GLU A 762 -3.32 -12.45 29.22
C GLU A 762 -2.09 -13.36 29.27
N MET A 763 -0.96 -12.91 28.71
CA MET A 763 0.30 -13.61 28.75
C MET A 763 0.92 -13.56 30.16
N GLU A 764 0.91 -12.40 30.79
CA GLU A 764 1.40 -12.22 32.17
C GLU A 764 0.60 -13.05 33.18
N GLU A 765 -0.72 -13.13 33.03
CA GLU A 765 -1.60 -13.97 33.84
C GLU A 765 -1.31 -15.48 33.66
N LYS A 766 -0.85 -15.90 32.48
CA LYS A 766 -0.51 -17.28 32.15
C LYS A 766 0.94 -17.67 32.48
N ALA A 767 1.80 -16.68 32.71
CA ALA A 767 3.23 -16.90 32.94
C ALA A 767 3.53 -17.80 34.16
N PRO A 768 2.88 -17.65 35.32
CA PRO A 768 3.09 -18.57 36.45
C PRO A 768 2.77 -20.03 36.12
N ALA A 769 1.66 -20.25 35.42
CA ALA A 769 1.25 -21.59 34.99
C ALA A 769 2.22 -22.22 33.98
N ALA A 770 2.79 -21.39 33.08
CA ALA A 770 3.80 -21.81 32.11
C ALA A 770 5.11 -22.23 32.81
N ALA A 771 5.54 -21.50 33.84
CA ALA A 771 6.73 -21.82 34.62
C ALA A 771 6.56 -23.16 35.32
N CYS A 772 5.42 -23.46 35.92
CA CYS A 772 5.10 -24.73 36.51
C CYS A 772 5.04 -25.86 35.49
N TYR A 773 4.46 -25.62 34.33
CA TYR A 773 4.44 -26.56 33.21
C TYR A 773 5.86 -26.88 32.72
N ALA A 774 6.70 -25.87 32.58
CA ALA A 774 8.10 -25.99 32.20
C ALA A 774 8.93 -26.80 33.19
N THR A 775 8.66 -26.65 34.51
CA THR A 775 9.32 -27.40 35.56
C THR A 775 8.86 -28.84 35.58
N ARG A 776 7.58 -29.11 35.36
CA ARG A 776 6.99 -30.46 35.34
C ARG A 776 7.38 -31.26 34.11
N TYR A 777 7.59 -30.61 32.99
CA TYR A 777 7.91 -31.22 31.69
C TYR A 777 9.19 -30.61 31.09
N PRO A 778 10.37 -30.92 31.66
CA PRO A 778 11.63 -30.31 31.22
C PRO A 778 12.04 -30.72 29.80
N ASP A 779 11.59 -31.88 29.33
CA ASP A 779 11.74 -32.34 27.95
C ASP A 779 11.07 -31.38 26.93
N VAL A 780 9.85 -30.97 27.24
CA VAL A 780 9.09 -30.02 26.42
C VAL A 780 9.74 -28.64 26.46
N LYS A 781 10.17 -28.17 27.63
CA LYS A 781 10.92 -26.92 27.79
C LYS A 781 12.20 -26.93 26.96
N ALA A 782 12.99 -27.99 27.06
CA ALA A 782 14.23 -28.12 26.32
C ALA A 782 14.00 -28.15 24.81
N ALA A 783 12.96 -28.86 24.33
CA ALA A 783 12.65 -28.97 22.90
C ALA A 783 12.11 -27.68 22.30
N LEU A 784 11.36 -26.88 23.06
CA LEU A 784 10.62 -25.71 22.52
C LEU A 784 11.26 -24.37 22.88
N CYS A 785 11.96 -24.29 24.01
CA CYS A 785 12.52 -23.03 24.52
C CYS A 785 14.05 -22.92 24.29
N SER A 786 14.74 -24.00 24.00
CA SER A 786 16.17 -23.98 23.66
C SER A 786 16.43 -23.75 22.16
N SER A 787 15.45 -23.90 21.33
CA SER A 787 15.54 -23.79 19.86
C SER A 787 15.12 -22.44 19.29
N THR A 788 14.90 -21.43 20.10
CA THR A 788 14.62 -20.05 19.66
C THR A 788 15.79 -19.11 19.99
N PRO A 789 16.89 -19.13 19.20
CA PRO A 789 17.81 -18.03 19.24
C PRO A 789 17.20 -16.88 18.41
N GLY A 790 16.83 -15.81 19.11
CA GLY A 790 16.99 -14.48 18.57
C GLY A 790 16.10 -14.02 17.40
N ASP A 791 14.77 -14.23 17.44
CA ASP A 791 13.85 -13.36 16.70
C ASP A 791 13.19 -12.40 17.71
N PRO A 792 13.63 -11.13 17.82
CA PRO A 792 13.05 -10.19 18.76
C PRO A 792 11.58 -9.84 18.46
N GLU A 793 11.07 -10.19 17.26
CA GLU A 793 9.67 -10.02 16.88
C GLU A 793 8.81 -11.26 17.19
N ILE A 794 9.42 -12.41 17.48
CA ILE A 794 8.76 -13.63 17.92
C ILE A 794 9.57 -14.25 19.07
N VAL A 795 9.96 -13.47 20.02
CA VAL A 795 10.09 -14.02 21.37
C VAL A 795 8.65 -14.07 21.91
N LEU A 796 7.91 -15.02 21.36
CA LEU A 796 6.91 -15.65 22.21
C LEU A 796 7.71 -16.06 23.42
N SER A 797 7.43 -15.45 24.58
CA SER A 797 8.12 -15.84 25.79
C SER A 797 8.04 -17.38 25.87
N CYS A 798 9.03 -18.04 26.37
CA CYS A 798 8.99 -19.52 26.56
C CYS A 798 7.63 -19.98 27.11
N ASP A 799 7.02 -19.16 27.93
CA ASP A 799 5.70 -19.34 28.52
C ASP A 799 4.57 -19.45 27.49
N VAL A 800 4.58 -18.62 26.43
CA VAL A 800 3.58 -18.68 25.38
C VAL A 800 3.75 -19.91 24.50
N VAL A 801 4.99 -20.27 24.21
CA VAL A 801 5.30 -21.48 23.44
C VAL A 801 4.88 -22.72 24.22
N LEU A 802 5.11 -22.74 25.51
CA LEU A 802 4.71 -23.86 26.41
C LEU A 802 3.18 -23.93 26.54
N PHE A 803 2.49 -22.80 26.67
CA PHE A 803 1.02 -22.79 26.69
C PHE A 803 0.42 -23.26 25.35
N GLY A 804 0.98 -22.82 24.25
CA GLY A 804 0.59 -23.27 22.90
C GLY A 804 0.80 -24.80 22.75
N HIS A 805 1.89 -25.34 23.24
CA HIS A 805 2.13 -26.80 23.28
C HIS A 805 1.09 -27.52 24.11
N PHE A 806 0.81 -27.06 25.34
CA PHE A 806 -0.18 -27.68 26.22
C PHE A 806 -1.58 -27.72 25.55
N ILE A 807 -2.03 -26.63 24.96
CA ILE A 807 -3.35 -26.59 24.31
C ILE A 807 -3.43 -27.56 23.12
N ARG A 808 -2.35 -27.70 22.34
CA ARG A 808 -2.35 -28.52 21.11
C ARG A 808 -2.12 -30.00 21.38
N TYR A 809 -1.22 -30.33 22.28
CA TYR A 809 -0.70 -31.68 22.51
C TYR A 809 -0.86 -32.12 23.95
N GLY A 810 -0.49 -31.27 24.92
CA GLY A 810 -0.40 -31.63 26.32
C GLY A 810 -1.72 -32.16 26.88
N ARG A 811 -2.87 -31.59 26.52
CA ARG A 811 -4.19 -32.11 26.91
C ARG A 811 -4.47 -33.50 26.36
N ARG A 812 -4.05 -33.78 25.14
CA ARG A 812 -4.24 -35.10 24.50
C ARG A 812 -3.27 -36.13 25.05
N GLU A 813 -2.11 -35.67 25.52
CA GLU A 813 -1.09 -36.52 26.16
C GLU A 813 -1.34 -36.69 27.68
N GLY A 814 -2.43 -36.17 28.22
CA GLY A 814 -2.75 -36.23 29.63
C GLY A 814 -1.87 -35.33 30.51
N ARG A 815 -1.16 -34.37 29.96
CA ARG A 815 -0.33 -33.41 30.70
C ARG A 815 -1.19 -32.38 31.44
N ILE A 816 -0.71 -31.97 32.63
CA ILE A 816 -1.40 -30.99 33.49
C ILE A 816 -0.78 -29.62 33.31
N TRP A 817 -1.63 -28.61 33.11
CA TRP A 817 -1.21 -27.21 33.06
C TRP A 817 -1.29 -26.56 34.42
N GLY A 818 -0.35 -25.66 34.71
CA GLY A 818 -0.33 -24.90 35.96
C GLY A 818 0.41 -25.56 37.11
N CYS A 819 0.28 -24.96 38.31
CA CYS A 819 0.98 -25.34 39.52
C CYS A 819 0.20 -26.36 40.38
N GLU A 820 -1.04 -26.70 40.00
CA GLU A 820 -1.83 -27.70 40.72
C GLU A 820 -1.19 -29.11 40.60
N SER A 821 -1.18 -29.81 41.69
CA SER A 821 -0.54 -31.12 41.85
C SER A 821 -1.33 -32.26 41.19
#